data_0524957f404b977b66e6479012596080
#
_entry.id   0524957f404b977b66e6479012596080
#
_cell.length_a   1.000
_cell.length_b   1.000
_cell.length_c   1.000
_cell.angle_alpha   90.00
_cell.angle_beta   90.00
_cell.angle_gamma   90.00
#
_symmetry.space_group_name_H-M   'P 1'
#
loop_
_entity.id
_entity.type
_entity.pdbx_description
1 polymer ?
#
loop_
_entity_poly.entity_id
_entity_poly.type
_entity_poly.pdbx_seq_one_letter_code
_entity_poly.pdbx_strand_id
1 'polypeptide(L)'
;MTRNFNGPSDGACELQPAGLRFLFDLVRVIAIFYDRSLAALARVGSDEDRQLMATDQSDDFHVRPGRVGSRGTRINPRGGLRSQPFLKQVQVAVRRAGGDPNRIGRGPAVGEGRGGTRTGRFNARGRGAKLVPLFLRDGDQGGWQRDSNGRFRSRRVAVKARIVKLNSQGRKQGVRGPERATAASKAVDAHLRYLERDGVNRDGQKGKAYSASEDDADGKAFVERGREDRHQFRFIVAPEDSNEMADLRNFTRDLMRQMENDLETRLDWIAIDHYNTGHPHTHIIVRGVLEGGGILNIAGDYSAHGIRHRASELVTLELGHQSEIELQSKLKTEVEAERWTRLDKMLATEQRERGIVDLRPGEGTTYTFRENRGLMIARVKHLERYGLANEIETGRWAISDRAEVTLKELSDRNDVIKTMHRALATHGLDEERGVDQYVRHGGRPSERVTGRVLAKGLTGDEMDERVYLIVDGVDGRVHHMEFPDASHLKDTGRDMIVEVAPAISGPRAADRNIALNMGEKDQIYRPSQHLGRIREQFEREGKDPESFVRSHVRRLEALRRAGHVERLDDDRWKVPGDVNERGQAYDLARGGDGPRIKTLSPQNLERQIASDAATWLDRELTAREPLVIADGGFGRDVRDALHRRAEHLVKLGHATLRPGAIHVPAQAIANLEQREVERVGRQMAAERGLTFTPSKAGEYVSGRVTGAASLASGRFAMIEDGLGFRLVPWQPVLEKRIGQFITGIQRESGGIEWEFGRKRGLGI
;
A
#
# COMPACT_ATOMS: atom_id res chain seq x y z
N MET A 1 -46.91 -63.54 -1.75
CA MET A 1 -46.68 -64.39 -0.60
C MET A 1 -45.99 -63.57 0.48
N THR A 2 -46.77 -63.09 1.37
CA THR A 2 -46.73 -62.91 2.80
C THR A 2 -45.63 -63.65 3.56
N ARG A 3 -44.92 -62.89 4.43
CA ARG A 3 -44.83 -63.15 5.86
C ARG A 3 -43.97 -62.10 6.61
N ASN A 4 -44.64 -61.48 7.56
CA ASN A 4 -44.17 -60.84 8.74
C ASN A 4 -43.18 -61.67 9.57
N PHE A 5 -42.28 -60.99 10.34
CA PHE A 5 -42.13 -61.34 11.76
C PHE A 5 -41.51 -60.12 12.53
N ASN A 6 -42.11 -59.89 13.70
CA ASN A 6 -41.89 -58.86 14.74
C ASN A 6 -40.55 -58.93 15.43
N GLY A 7 -40.26 -57.82 16.09
CA GLY A 7 -39.19 -57.45 17.01
C GLY A 7 -39.08 -58.32 18.30
N PRO A 8 -38.37 -57.86 19.37
CA PRO A 8 -38.42 -56.59 20.06
C PRO A 8 -37.08 -56.10 20.68
N SER A 9 -37.15 -55.00 21.29
CA SER A 9 -36.78 -54.48 22.65
C SER A 9 -35.54 -53.61 22.81
N ASP A 10 -35.82 -52.37 23.11
CA ASP A 10 -35.42 -51.57 24.27
C ASP A 10 -33.94 -51.46 24.67
N GLY A 11 -33.46 -50.26 24.58
CA GLY A 11 -32.29 -49.73 25.25
C GLY A 11 -32.34 -48.23 25.23
N ALA A 12 -33.32 -47.63 25.93
CA ALA A 12 -33.40 -46.17 26.12
C ALA A 12 -32.28 -45.71 27.06
N CYS A 13 -31.39 -44.90 26.57
CA CYS A 13 -30.46 -44.13 27.39
C CYS A 13 -31.09 -42.75 27.63
N GLU A 14 -31.62 -42.53 28.86
CA GLU A 14 -32.14 -41.27 29.34
C GLU A 14 -31.01 -40.24 29.40
N LEU A 15 -31.04 -39.28 28.53
CA LEU A 15 -30.25 -38.03 28.64
C LEU A 15 -30.99 -37.05 29.59
N GLN A 16 -30.33 -36.71 30.66
CA GLN A 16 -30.83 -35.76 31.67
C GLN A 16 -31.19 -34.39 31.09
N PRO A 17 -32.20 -33.66 31.61
CA PRO A 17 -32.77 -32.47 31.01
C PRO A 17 -31.89 -31.19 31.13
N ALA A 18 -30.73 -31.24 31.77
CA ALA A 18 -29.82 -30.08 31.89
C ALA A 18 -29.00 -29.82 30.61
N GLY A 19 -28.68 -30.81 29.80
CA GLY A 19 -27.90 -30.67 28.59
C GLY A 19 -28.66 -30.05 27.40
N LEU A 20 -29.95 -30.28 27.34
CA LEU A 20 -30.82 -29.74 26.29
C LEU A 20 -31.08 -28.21 26.43
N ARG A 21 -31.15 -27.72 27.68
CA ARG A 21 -31.28 -26.27 27.88
C ARG A 21 -30.02 -25.48 27.44
N PHE A 22 -28.85 -26.02 27.68
CA PHE A 22 -27.59 -25.38 27.28
C PHE A 22 -27.42 -25.33 25.75
N LEU A 23 -27.85 -26.37 25.04
CA LEU A 23 -27.88 -26.42 23.57
C LEU A 23 -28.93 -25.45 22.99
N PHE A 24 -30.10 -25.36 23.58
CA PHE A 24 -31.14 -24.41 23.14
C PHE A 24 -30.75 -22.95 23.39
N ASP A 25 -30.10 -22.65 24.51
CA ASP A 25 -29.60 -21.30 24.79
C ASP A 25 -28.40 -20.93 23.92
N LEU A 26 -27.52 -21.86 23.62
CA LEU A 26 -26.41 -21.66 22.69
C LEU A 26 -26.90 -21.44 21.25
N VAL A 27 -27.87 -22.22 20.78
CA VAL A 27 -28.49 -22.04 19.45
C VAL A 27 -29.28 -20.73 19.38
N ARG A 28 -29.90 -20.30 20.48
CA ARG A 28 -30.60 -19.01 20.56
C ARG A 28 -29.66 -17.83 20.57
N VAL A 29 -28.50 -17.93 21.22
CA VAL A 29 -27.44 -16.91 21.19
C VAL A 29 -26.81 -16.86 19.79
N ILE A 30 -26.54 -17.98 19.17
CA ILE A 30 -26.02 -18.04 17.80
C ILE A 30 -27.06 -17.53 16.78
N ALA A 31 -28.34 -17.85 16.95
CA ALA A 31 -29.41 -17.33 16.08
C ALA A 31 -29.61 -15.81 16.24
N ILE A 32 -29.47 -15.26 17.45
CA ILE A 32 -29.53 -13.82 17.70
C ILE A 32 -28.29 -13.10 17.12
N PHE A 33 -27.12 -13.73 17.12
CA PHE A 33 -25.92 -13.24 16.47
C PHE A 33 -26.00 -13.35 14.93
N TYR A 34 -26.57 -14.45 14.42
CA TYR A 34 -26.76 -14.66 12.97
C TYR A 34 -27.87 -13.76 12.41
N ASP A 35 -28.97 -13.58 13.13
CA ASP A 35 -30.07 -12.71 12.69
C ASP A 35 -29.68 -11.23 12.74
N ARG A 36 -28.86 -10.83 13.73
CA ARG A 36 -28.26 -9.48 13.76
C ARG A 36 -27.20 -9.30 12.70
N SER A 37 -26.42 -10.31 12.36
CA SER A 37 -25.42 -10.26 11.29
C SER A 37 -26.06 -10.31 9.90
N LEU A 38 -27.12 -11.09 9.69
CA LEU A 38 -27.90 -11.12 8.44
C LEU A 38 -28.77 -9.87 8.26
N ALA A 39 -29.34 -9.34 9.34
CA ALA A 39 -30.04 -8.06 9.31
C ALA A 39 -29.07 -6.87 9.09
N ALA A 40 -27.83 -6.96 9.57
CA ALA A 40 -26.76 -6.05 9.23
C ALA A 40 -26.30 -6.23 7.75
N LEU A 41 -26.18 -7.45 7.27
CA LEU A 41 -25.80 -7.74 5.87
C LEU A 41 -26.91 -7.40 4.87
N ALA A 42 -28.19 -7.58 5.22
CA ALA A 42 -29.30 -7.19 4.37
C ALA A 42 -29.52 -5.66 4.31
N ARG A 43 -28.98 -4.91 5.29
CA ARG A 43 -28.95 -3.43 5.29
C ARG A 43 -27.66 -2.85 4.70
N VAL A 44 -26.65 -3.67 4.47
CA VAL A 44 -25.31 -3.28 3.99
C VAL A 44 -25.31 -2.86 2.52
N GLY A 45 -26.32 -3.20 1.73
CA GLY A 45 -26.44 -2.67 0.35
C GLY A 45 -26.68 -1.17 0.25
N SER A 46 -27.00 -0.49 1.38
CA SER A 46 -27.19 0.97 1.44
C SER A 46 -26.23 1.69 2.40
N ASP A 47 -25.51 0.97 3.27
CA ASP A 47 -24.67 1.55 4.33
C ASP A 47 -23.16 1.48 4.03
N GLU A 48 -22.70 0.60 3.13
CA GLU A 48 -21.29 0.53 2.73
C GLU A 48 -20.80 1.85 2.11
N ASP A 49 -21.68 2.56 1.43
CA ASP A 49 -21.36 3.85 0.81
C ASP A 49 -21.08 4.99 1.80
N ARG A 50 -21.40 4.81 3.07
CA ARG A 50 -21.28 5.89 4.06
C ARG A 50 -20.04 5.81 4.97
N GLN A 51 -19.36 4.64 5.03
CA GLN A 51 -18.28 4.43 5.99
C GLN A 51 -16.92 4.99 5.54
N LEU A 52 -16.66 5.05 4.22
CA LEU A 52 -15.38 5.57 3.70
C LEU A 52 -15.20 7.08 3.88
N MET A 53 -16.30 7.82 3.98
CA MET A 53 -16.28 9.28 4.06
C MET A 53 -15.91 9.83 5.43
N ALA A 54 -15.96 9.00 6.46
CA ALA A 54 -15.69 9.44 7.82
C ALA A 54 -14.22 9.38 8.22
N THR A 55 -13.38 8.74 7.43
CA THR A 55 -11.93 8.68 7.73
C THR A 55 -11.21 10.00 7.43
N ASP A 56 -11.86 10.93 6.72
CA ASP A 56 -11.27 12.21 6.36
C ASP A 56 -11.72 13.35 7.29
N GLN A 57 -11.93 13.10 8.54
CA GLN A 57 -12.42 14.16 9.43
C GLN A 57 -11.39 14.73 10.39
N SER A 58 -10.13 14.41 10.16
CA SER A 58 -9.09 15.14 10.86
C SER A 58 -8.97 16.52 10.23
N ASP A 59 -9.30 17.55 10.98
CA ASP A 59 -8.88 18.92 10.71
C ASP A 59 -7.34 19.05 10.70
N ASP A 60 -6.64 17.97 11.03
CA ASP A 60 -5.18 17.82 11.01
C ASP A 60 -4.66 17.32 9.67
N PHE A 61 -5.26 17.75 8.56
CA PHE A 61 -4.62 17.55 7.27
C PHE A 61 -3.43 18.52 7.15
N HIS A 62 -2.33 18.16 7.83
CA HIS A 62 -1.07 18.85 7.68
C HIS A 62 -0.40 18.42 6.38
N VAL A 63 -0.56 19.22 5.33
CA VAL A 63 0.43 19.27 4.27
C VAL A 63 1.73 19.75 4.94
N ARG A 64 2.66 18.84 5.25
CA ARG A 64 3.99 19.21 5.74
C ARG A 64 4.81 19.71 4.54
N PRO A 65 4.91 21.04 4.32
CA PRO A 65 5.93 21.58 3.42
C PRO A 65 7.26 21.39 4.14
N GLY A 66 8.28 20.89 3.43
CA GLY A 66 9.64 20.97 3.94
C GLY A 66 9.92 22.41 4.33
N ARG A 67 10.52 22.65 5.51
CA ARG A 67 10.83 23.95 6.09
C ARG A 67 11.37 24.91 5.04
N VAL A 68 10.58 25.91 4.71
CA VAL A 68 11.03 27.15 4.11
C VAL A 68 10.64 28.26 5.08
N GLY A 69 11.63 28.85 5.73
CA GLY A 69 11.40 29.93 6.66
C GLY A 69 10.69 31.10 5.96
N SER A 70 9.54 31.51 6.46
CA SER A 70 8.90 32.74 6.09
C SER A 70 8.64 33.57 7.36
N ARG A 71 9.19 34.76 7.39
CA ARG A 71 8.85 35.77 8.39
C ARG A 71 7.38 36.16 8.23
N GLY A 72 6.58 35.91 9.26
CA GLY A 72 5.17 36.24 9.28
C GLY A 72 4.95 37.76 9.41
N THR A 73 4.06 38.29 8.60
CA THR A 73 3.49 39.61 8.78
C THR A 73 2.21 39.45 9.60
N ARG A 74 2.18 40.04 10.81
CA ARG A 74 1.00 40.11 11.67
C ARG A 74 -0.04 41.01 11.02
N ILE A 75 -1.27 40.49 10.83
CA ILE A 75 -2.44 41.28 10.43
C ILE A 75 -3.30 41.55 11.65
N ASN A 76 -3.59 42.79 11.93
CA ASN A 76 -4.36 43.31 13.06
C ASN A 76 -5.86 43.24 12.74
N PRO A 77 -6.75 42.67 13.57
CA PRO A 77 -8.18 42.59 13.30
C PRO A 77 -8.95 43.72 13.98
N ARG A 78 -9.20 44.81 13.27
CA ARG A 78 -10.28 45.75 13.64
C ARG A 78 -10.92 46.35 12.41
N GLY A 79 -12.21 46.07 12.19
CA GLY A 79 -13.03 46.72 11.18
C GLY A 79 -14.41 46.10 11.02
N GLY A 80 -15.43 46.77 11.53
CA GLY A 80 -16.81 46.33 11.56
C GLY A 80 -17.46 46.16 10.19
N LEU A 81 -18.46 45.27 10.14
CA LEU A 81 -19.30 44.91 9.00
C LEU A 81 -20.14 46.11 8.52
N ARG A 82 -19.81 46.67 7.35
CA ARG A 82 -20.72 47.49 6.54
C ARG A 82 -21.24 46.60 5.38
N SER A 83 -22.56 46.55 5.16
CA SER A 83 -23.19 45.88 4.03
C SER A 83 -22.57 46.45 2.73
N GLN A 84 -22.08 45.57 1.89
CA GLN A 84 -21.46 46.02 0.63
C GLN A 84 -22.53 46.32 -0.42
N PRO A 85 -22.38 47.41 -1.26
CA PRO A 85 -23.28 47.73 -2.34
C PRO A 85 -23.45 46.56 -3.33
N PHE A 86 -24.65 46.40 -3.86
CA PHE A 86 -25.02 45.35 -4.83
C PHE A 86 -24.00 45.19 -5.98
N LEU A 87 -23.48 46.29 -6.51
CA LEU A 87 -22.44 46.26 -7.55
C LEU A 87 -21.16 45.52 -7.12
N LYS A 88 -20.78 45.64 -5.86
CA LYS A 88 -19.63 44.88 -5.32
C LYS A 88 -19.93 43.40 -5.15
N GLN A 89 -21.17 43.04 -4.82
CA GLN A 89 -21.60 41.64 -4.76
C GLN A 89 -21.59 40.99 -6.15
N VAL A 90 -22.09 41.72 -7.18
CA VAL A 90 -22.01 41.27 -8.58
C VAL A 90 -20.57 41.16 -9.06
N GLN A 91 -19.71 42.13 -8.73
CA GLN A 91 -18.28 42.05 -9.07
C GLN A 91 -17.56 40.85 -8.40
N VAL A 92 -17.94 40.51 -7.16
CA VAL A 92 -17.41 39.32 -6.46
C VAL A 92 -17.97 38.05 -7.12
N ALA A 93 -19.22 38.00 -7.48
CA ALA A 93 -19.84 36.85 -8.19
C ALA A 93 -19.20 36.63 -9.58
N VAL A 94 -18.93 37.69 -10.33
CA VAL A 94 -18.25 37.61 -11.63
C VAL A 94 -16.79 37.15 -11.48
N ARG A 95 -16.08 37.59 -10.44
CA ARG A 95 -14.75 37.09 -10.11
C ARG A 95 -14.77 35.63 -9.68
N ARG A 96 -15.81 35.20 -8.92
CA ARG A 96 -16.01 33.80 -8.55
C ARG A 96 -16.25 32.89 -9.76
N ALA A 97 -16.92 33.42 -10.79
CA ALA A 97 -17.17 32.73 -12.05
C ALA A 97 -16.01 32.82 -13.05
N GLY A 98 -14.82 33.29 -12.62
CA GLY A 98 -13.62 33.41 -13.49
C GLY A 98 -13.67 34.58 -14.48
N GLY A 99 -14.65 35.49 -14.36
CA GLY A 99 -14.77 36.68 -15.19
C GLY A 99 -14.06 37.92 -14.61
N ASP A 100 -13.66 38.84 -15.49
CA ASP A 100 -13.11 40.14 -15.08
C ASP A 100 -14.26 41.12 -14.74
N PRO A 101 -14.43 41.52 -13.45
CA PRO A 101 -15.51 42.41 -13.03
C PRO A 101 -15.40 43.82 -13.61
N ASN A 102 -14.29 44.21 -14.16
CA ASN A 102 -14.10 45.50 -14.83
C ASN A 102 -14.50 45.46 -16.29
N ARG A 103 -14.88 44.31 -16.83
CA ARG A 103 -15.34 44.08 -18.20
C ARG A 103 -16.85 44.00 -18.36
N ILE A 104 -17.62 44.21 -17.31
CA ILE A 104 -19.07 44.24 -17.40
C ILE A 104 -19.46 45.46 -18.26
N GLY A 105 -19.93 45.20 -19.50
CA GLY A 105 -20.44 46.22 -20.41
C GLY A 105 -19.47 46.81 -21.43
N ARG A 106 -18.22 46.25 -21.57
CA ARG A 106 -17.33 46.67 -22.65
C ARG A 106 -16.99 45.50 -23.58
N GLY A 107 -17.28 45.69 -24.85
CA GLY A 107 -16.90 44.77 -25.93
C GLY A 107 -15.36 44.69 -26.11
N PRO A 108 -14.85 43.74 -26.92
CA PRO A 108 -13.43 43.47 -27.04
C PRO A 108 -12.70 44.67 -27.66
N ALA A 109 -11.74 45.26 -26.93
CA ALA A 109 -10.81 46.26 -27.45
C ALA A 109 -9.49 45.56 -27.85
N VAL A 110 -9.20 45.56 -29.13
CA VAL A 110 -7.87 45.32 -29.70
C VAL A 110 -7.03 46.59 -29.45
N GLY A 111 -5.84 46.42 -28.85
CA GLY A 111 -4.94 47.55 -28.66
C GLY A 111 -3.58 47.14 -28.12
N GLU A 112 -2.61 47.09 -29.01
CA GLU A 112 -1.19 47.02 -28.69
C GLU A 112 -0.73 48.25 -27.86
N GLY A 113 0.07 48.05 -26.83
CA GLY A 113 0.67 49.14 -26.07
C GLY A 113 1.88 48.67 -25.25
N ARG A 114 3.07 48.97 -25.76
CA ARG A 114 4.33 48.86 -25.04
C ARG A 114 4.32 49.74 -23.79
N GLY A 115 4.61 49.17 -22.65
CA GLY A 115 4.89 49.89 -21.42
C GLY A 115 5.50 48.95 -20.39
N GLY A 116 6.79 48.98 -20.22
CA GLY A 116 7.53 48.17 -19.28
C GLY A 116 7.13 48.44 -17.83
N THR A 117 6.34 47.56 -17.23
CA THR A 117 6.15 47.50 -15.80
C THR A 117 6.81 46.21 -15.29
N ARG A 118 7.57 46.33 -14.20
CA ARG A 118 8.18 45.21 -13.48
C ARG A 118 7.19 44.08 -13.39
N THR A 119 7.40 43.06 -14.19
CA THR A 119 6.64 41.77 -14.10
C THR A 119 6.90 41.17 -12.73
N GLY A 120 5.95 41.37 -11.82
CA GLY A 120 5.97 40.67 -10.53
C GLY A 120 6.12 39.18 -10.81
N ARG A 121 7.10 38.56 -10.16
CA ARG A 121 7.41 37.15 -10.30
C ARG A 121 6.10 36.35 -10.10
N PHE A 122 5.70 35.53 -11.07
CA PHE A 122 4.48 34.70 -11.00
C PHE A 122 4.45 33.90 -9.67
N ASN A 123 3.35 33.94 -8.94
CA ASN A 123 3.22 33.34 -7.61
C ASN A 123 1.86 32.68 -7.42
N ALA A 124 1.69 31.46 -7.97
CA ALA A 124 0.50 30.62 -7.80
C ALA A 124 0.18 30.37 -6.31
N ARG A 125 1.20 30.16 -5.48
CA ARG A 125 1.03 29.97 -4.03
C ARG A 125 0.37 31.17 -3.35
N GLY A 126 0.83 32.36 -3.68
CA GLY A 126 0.27 33.59 -3.11
C GLY A 126 -1.17 33.86 -3.53
N ARG A 127 -1.54 33.43 -4.73
CA ARG A 127 -2.90 33.55 -5.25
C ARG A 127 -3.86 32.60 -4.53
N GLY A 128 -3.55 31.32 -4.44
CA GLY A 128 -4.31 30.35 -3.67
C GLY A 128 -4.45 30.76 -2.19
N ALA A 129 -3.37 31.20 -1.54
CA ALA A 129 -3.41 31.64 -0.15
C ALA A 129 -4.33 32.85 0.09
N LYS A 130 -4.50 33.74 -0.88
CA LYS A 130 -5.38 34.92 -0.76
C LYS A 130 -6.88 34.54 -0.82
N LEU A 131 -7.22 33.43 -1.44
CA LEU A 131 -8.61 32.99 -1.57
C LEU A 131 -9.12 32.29 -0.31
N VAL A 132 -8.24 31.62 0.43
CA VAL A 132 -8.60 30.84 1.63
C VAL A 132 -9.36 31.68 2.69
N PRO A 133 -8.94 32.91 3.05
CA PRO A 133 -9.70 33.74 3.99
C PRO A 133 -11.11 34.10 3.50
N LEU A 134 -11.34 34.12 2.17
CA LEU A 134 -12.67 34.34 1.61
C LEU A 134 -13.56 33.12 1.81
N PHE A 135 -13.01 31.93 1.61
CA PHE A 135 -13.72 30.67 1.84
C PHE A 135 -14.03 30.43 3.32
N LEU A 136 -13.08 30.75 4.22
CA LEU A 136 -13.27 30.61 5.67
C LEU A 136 -14.22 31.66 6.28
N ARG A 137 -14.38 32.83 5.65
CA ARG A 137 -15.35 33.86 6.09
C ARG A 137 -16.80 33.45 5.92
N ASP A 138 -17.09 32.61 4.96
CA ASP A 138 -18.46 32.10 4.72
C ASP A 138 -18.85 30.97 5.71
N GLY A 139 -18.12 30.80 6.80
CA GLY A 139 -18.46 29.89 7.90
C GLY A 139 -17.88 28.49 7.78
N ASP A 140 -16.88 28.30 6.92
CA ASP A 140 -16.27 27.01 6.67
C ASP A 140 -15.18 26.67 7.73
N GLN A 141 -15.61 26.23 8.88
CA GLN A 141 -14.80 25.36 9.71
C GLN A 141 -15.14 23.91 9.33
N GLY A 142 -14.43 23.38 8.30
CA GLY A 142 -14.55 22.00 7.90
C GLY A 142 -15.52 21.67 6.75
N GLY A 143 -15.68 22.55 5.75
CA GLY A 143 -16.49 22.26 4.53
C GLY A 143 -18.00 22.42 4.72
N TRP A 144 -18.42 23.16 5.71
CA TRP A 144 -19.84 23.34 6.05
C TRP A 144 -20.27 24.79 5.81
N GLN A 145 -20.87 25.07 4.66
CA GLN A 145 -21.57 26.35 4.48
C GLN A 145 -22.87 26.32 5.31
N ARG A 146 -23.01 27.30 6.20
CA ARG A 146 -24.22 27.52 6.99
C ARG A 146 -25.12 28.49 6.23
N ASP A 147 -26.41 28.21 6.22
CA ASP A 147 -27.42 29.21 5.84
C ASP A 147 -27.54 30.32 6.90
N SER A 148 -28.37 31.34 6.64
CA SER A 148 -28.69 32.42 7.58
C SER A 148 -29.16 31.94 8.97
N ASN A 149 -29.62 30.68 9.07
CA ASN A 149 -30.07 30.02 10.29
C ASN A 149 -29.00 29.10 10.91
N GLY A 150 -27.73 29.10 10.41
CA GLY A 150 -26.66 28.29 10.91
C GLY A 150 -26.71 26.81 10.52
N ARG A 151 -27.56 26.42 9.57
CA ARG A 151 -27.74 25.04 9.13
C ARG A 151 -26.73 24.67 8.04
N PHE A 152 -26.20 23.46 8.09
CA PHE A 152 -25.26 22.93 7.10
C PHE A 152 -25.99 22.41 5.88
N ARG A 153 -25.99 23.12 4.77
CA ARG A 153 -26.70 22.71 3.55
C ARG A 153 -25.82 22.38 2.36
N SER A 154 -24.54 22.75 2.39
CA SER A 154 -23.63 22.38 1.31
C SER A 154 -23.32 20.89 1.34
N ARG A 155 -23.23 20.28 0.17
CA ARG A 155 -22.87 18.88 0.03
C ARG A 155 -21.40 18.68 0.34
N ARG A 156 -21.09 17.66 1.08
CA ARG A 156 -19.76 17.41 1.60
C ARG A 156 -18.87 16.71 0.58
N VAL A 157 -17.60 17.14 0.52
CA VAL A 157 -16.56 16.46 -0.26
C VAL A 157 -15.35 16.26 0.64
N ALA A 158 -14.87 15.03 0.72
CA ALA A 158 -13.59 14.72 1.33
C ALA A 158 -12.47 14.99 0.31
N VAL A 159 -11.46 15.75 0.72
CA VAL A 159 -10.27 16.01 -0.11
C VAL A 159 -9.03 15.71 0.71
N LYS A 160 -8.23 14.75 0.24
CA LYS A 160 -6.89 14.49 0.75
C LYS A 160 -5.88 15.03 -0.25
N ALA A 161 -4.79 15.63 0.23
CA ALA A 161 -3.72 16.15 -0.61
C ALA A 161 -2.35 15.76 -0.07
N ARG A 162 -1.41 15.41 -0.96
CA ARG A 162 -0.03 15.07 -0.62
C ARG A 162 0.94 15.66 -1.64
N ILE A 163 2.09 16.13 -1.14
CA ILE A 163 3.21 16.54 -1.99
C ILE A 163 4.24 15.41 -1.97
N VAL A 164 4.45 14.78 -3.13
CA VAL A 164 5.46 13.73 -3.31
C VAL A 164 6.72 14.35 -3.90
N LYS A 165 7.83 14.27 -3.17
CA LYS A 165 9.13 14.74 -3.62
C LYS A 165 9.76 13.70 -4.53
N LEU A 166 9.96 14.01 -5.80
CA LEU A 166 10.56 13.13 -6.80
C LEU A 166 12.09 13.27 -6.81
N ASN A 167 12.60 14.49 -6.87
CA ASN A 167 14.01 14.79 -6.90
C ASN A 167 14.35 15.68 -5.70
N SER A 168 14.75 15.11 -4.57
CA SER A 168 15.28 15.88 -3.45
C SER A 168 16.70 16.34 -3.79
N GLN A 169 16.85 17.57 -4.27
CA GLN A 169 18.12 18.27 -4.24
C GLN A 169 18.46 18.65 -2.79
N GLY A 170 18.69 17.67 -1.94
CA GLY A 170 19.20 17.83 -0.60
C GLY A 170 20.69 17.57 -0.61
N ARG A 171 21.47 18.62 -0.42
CA ARG A 171 22.89 18.67 -0.06
C ARG A 171 23.34 17.43 0.73
N LYS A 172 23.68 16.35 0.06
CA LYS A 172 24.67 15.36 0.50
C LYS A 172 25.56 15.13 -0.71
N GLN A 173 26.77 15.67 -0.62
CA GLN A 173 27.85 15.45 -1.56
C GLN A 173 27.98 13.95 -1.85
N GLY A 174 28.02 13.55 -3.12
CA GLY A 174 28.64 12.32 -3.53
C GLY A 174 27.94 11.45 -4.56
N VAL A 175 26.65 11.64 -4.89
CA VAL A 175 26.04 10.84 -5.97
C VAL A 175 25.17 11.74 -6.86
N ARG A 176 25.81 12.34 -7.84
CA ARG A 176 25.15 12.85 -9.05
C ARG A 176 25.07 11.68 -10.02
N GLY A 177 23.87 11.21 -10.35
CA GLY A 177 23.75 10.18 -11.36
C GLY A 177 22.31 9.98 -11.83
N PRO A 178 22.12 9.61 -13.10
CA PRO A 178 20.82 9.30 -13.70
C PRO A 178 20.06 8.18 -12.99
N GLU A 179 20.70 7.41 -12.10
CA GLU A 179 20.11 6.29 -11.37
C GLU A 179 19.02 6.71 -10.35
N ARG A 180 19.06 7.96 -9.81
CA ARG A 180 18.03 8.43 -8.86
C ARG A 180 16.76 8.94 -9.54
N ALA A 181 16.91 9.60 -10.69
CA ALA A 181 15.76 10.02 -11.49
C ALA A 181 14.98 8.80 -11.99
N THR A 182 15.68 7.71 -12.34
CA THR A 182 15.05 6.44 -12.72
C THR A 182 14.33 5.75 -11.59
N ALA A 183 14.77 5.84 -10.33
CA ALA A 183 14.10 5.23 -9.19
C ALA A 183 12.80 5.97 -8.84
N ALA A 184 12.81 7.31 -8.81
CA ALA A 184 11.62 8.12 -8.56
C ALA A 184 10.57 7.93 -9.68
N SER A 185 11.00 7.92 -10.94
CA SER A 185 10.13 7.66 -12.08
C SER A 185 9.50 6.26 -12.02
N LYS A 186 10.25 5.24 -11.61
CA LYS A 186 9.72 3.87 -11.41
C LYS A 186 8.68 3.80 -10.29
N ALA A 187 8.83 4.55 -9.21
CA ALA A 187 7.85 4.61 -8.14
C ALA A 187 6.54 5.29 -8.60
N VAL A 188 6.64 6.36 -9.39
CA VAL A 188 5.47 7.04 -9.98
C VAL A 188 4.76 6.12 -10.99
N ASP A 189 5.50 5.44 -11.86
CA ASP A 189 4.96 4.48 -12.82
C ASP A 189 4.27 3.30 -12.11
N ALA A 190 4.88 2.77 -11.04
CA ALA A 190 4.29 1.71 -10.23
C ALA A 190 2.98 2.17 -9.55
N HIS A 191 2.96 3.40 -9.03
CA HIS A 191 1.76 3.98 -8.43
C HIS A 191 0.64 4.17 -9.46
N LEU A 192 0.97 4.71 -10.64
CA LEU A 192 0.00 4.91 -11.70
C LEU A 192 -0.60 3.58 -12.18
N ARG A 193 0.24 2.57 -12.45
CA ARG A 193 -0.25 1.21 -12.80
C ARG A 193 -1.13 0.61 -11.74
N TYR A 194 -0.85 0.92 -10.47
CA TYR A 194 -1.68 0.47 -9.39
C TYR A 194 -3.05 1.16 -9.42
N LEU A 195 -3.11 2.47 -9.69
CA LEU A 195 -4.37 3.20 -9.83
C LEU A 195 -5.19 2.69 -11.02
N GLU A 196 -4.53 2.27 -12.11
CA GLU A 196 -5.15 1.67 -13.31
C GLU A 196 -5.47 0.17 -13.16
N ARG A 197 -5.40 -0.41 -11.94
CA ARG A 197 -5.63 -1.84 -11.72
C ARG A 197 -7.01 -2.30 -12.18
N ASP A 198 -7.15 -3.62 -12.39
CA ASP A 198 -8.43 -4.22 -12.75
C ASP A 198 -9.47 -4.06 -11.63
N GLY A 199 -10.73 -3.93 -12.02
CA GLY A 199 -11.85 -3.88 -11.11
C GLY A 199 -12.17 -2.50 -10.52
N VAL A 200 -11.44 -1.44 -10.87
CA VAL A 200 -11.66 -0.10 -10.29
C VAL A 200 -12.69 0.74 -11.03
N ASN A 201 -12.96 0.44 -12.30
CA ASN A 201 -13.95 1.16 -13.09
C ASN A 201 -15.39 0.75 -12.69
N ARG A 202 -16.37 1.56 -13.06
CA ARG A 202 -17.81 1.35 -12.82
C ARG A 202 -18.31 -0.02 -13.34
N ASP A 203 -17.74 -0.49 -14.44
CA ASP A 203 -18.06 -1.77 -15.07
C ASP A 203 -17.19 -2.94 -14.60
N GLY A 204 -16.39 -2.76 -13.52
CA GLY A 204 -15.47 -3.76 -13.01
C GLY A 204 -14.25 -4.02 -13.91
N GLN A 205 -14.02 -3.15 -14.90
CA GLN A 205 -12.86 -3.22 -15.79
C GLN A 205 -11.67 -2.46 -15.21
N LYS A 206 -10.56 -2.50 -15.96
CA LYS A 206 -9.35 -1.73 -15.67
C LYS A 206 -9.64 -0.24 -15.67
N GLY A 207 -9.11 0.48 -14.67
CA GLY A 207 -9.15 1.94 -14.62
C GLY A 207 -8.41 2.55 -15.81
N LYS A 208 -8.95 3.64 -16.35
CA LYS A 208 -8.35 4.43 -17.41
C LYS A 208 -8.00 5.81 -16.89
N ALA A 209 -6.76 6.22 -17.12
CA ALA A 209 -6.37 7.59 -16.84
C ALA A 209 -7.02 8.54 -17.86
N TYR A 210 -7.45 9.72 -17.40
CA TYR A 210 -7.94 10.78 -18.26
C TYR A 210 -7.32 12.12 -17.88
N SER A 211 -7.39 13.08 -18.79
CA SER A 211 -6.86 14.43 -18.62
C SER A 211 -7.93 15.51 -18.84
N ALA A 212 -7.51 16.75 -18.94
CA ALA A 212 -8.40 17.86 -19.25
C ALA A 212 -9.16 17.69 -20.59
N SER A 213 -8.51 17.03 -21.58
CA SER A 213 -9.00 16.91 -22.96
C SER A 213 -9.15 15.47 -23.45
N GLU A 214 -8.50 14.49 -22.79
CA GLU A 214 -8.46 13.10 -23.22
C GLU A 214 -9.17 12.20 -22.22
N ASP A 215 -10.01 11.27 -22.71
CA ASP A 215 -10.72 10.28 -21.91
C ASP A 215 -9.89 9.00 -21.65
N ASP A 216 -8.81 8.82 -22.41
CA ASP A 216 -7.83 7.74 -22.29
C ASP A 216 -6.43 8.34 -22.47
N ALA A 217 -5.94 8.99 -21.41
CA ALA A 217 -4.67 9.70 -21.44
C ALA A 217 -3.50 8.71 -21.28
N ASP A 218 -2.41 8.94 -22.04
CA ASP A 218 -1.19 8.12 -21.92
C ASP A 218 -0.45 8.42 -20.61
N GLY A 219 -0.71 7.56 -19.62
CA GLY A 219 -0.07 7.64 -18.32
C GLY A 219 1.45 7.49 -18.36
N LYS A 220 1.99 6.71 -19.32
CA LYS A 220 3.45 6.56 -19.48
C LYS A 220 4.08 7.85 -20.00
N ALA A 221 3.45 8.47 -21.00
CA ALA A 221 3.89 9.77 -21.51
C ALA A 221 3.83 10.86 -20.43
N PHE A 222 2.80 10.83 -19.56
CA PHE A 222 2.71 11.73 -18.41
C PHE A 222 3.88 11.53 -17.42
N VAL A 223 4.17 10.28 -17.05
CA VAL A 223 5.29 9.94 -16.14
C VAL A 223 6.63 10.36 -16.74
N GLU A 224 6.84 10.14 -18.04
CA GLU A 224 8.09 10.53 -18.72
C GLU A 224 8.27 12.05 -18.76
N ARG A 225 7.21 12.82 -19.05
CA ARG A 225 7.24 14.30 -18.96
C ARG A 225 7.57 14.80 -17.55
N GLY A 226 7.14 14.05 -16.51
CA GLY A 226 7.37 14.37 -15.10
C GLY A 226 8.70 13.89 -14.53
N ARG A 227 9.55 13.25 -15.32
CA ARG A 227 10.78 12.56 -14.85
C ARG A 227 11.77 13.46 -14.14
N GLU A 228 11.89 14.73 -14.57
CA GLU A 228 12.79 15.72 -14.01
C GLU A 228 12.10 16.65 -12.99
N ASP A 229 10.81 16.48 -12.76
CA ASP A 229 10.06 17.30 -11.86
C ASP A 229 10.60 17.16 -10.42
N ARG A 230 10.64 18.28 -9.70
CA ARG A 230 11.09 18.30 -8.30
C ARG A 230 10.13 17.57 -7.38
N HIS A 231 8.81 17.70 -7.65
CA HIS A 231 7.73 17.12 -6.88
C HIS A 231 6.47 17.03 -7.74
N GLN A 232 5.49 16.27 -7.26
CA GLN A 232 4.14 16.24 -7.78
C GLN A 232 3.14 16.39 -6.65
N PHE A 233 1.95 16.86 -6.97
CA PHE A 233 0.81 16.86 -6.06
C PHE A 233 -0.08 15.67 -6.36
N ARG A 234 -0.57 15.02 -5.32
CA ARG A 234 -1.58 13.97 -5.41
C ARG A 234 -2.78 14.39 -4.61
N PHE A 235 -3.95 14.26 -5.20
CA PHE A 235 -5.22 14.52 -4.54
C PHE A 235 -6.11 13.30 -4.64
N ILE A 236 -6.90 13.04 -3.59
CA ILE A 236 -8.07 12.17 -3.64
C ILE A 236 -9.25 13.07 -3.34
N VAL A 237 -10.23 13.05 -4.24
CA VAL A 237 -11.44 13.83 -4.13
C VAL A 237 -12.63 12.87 -4.11
N ALA A 238 -13.34 12.84 -2.99
CA ALA A 238 -14.44 11.92 -2.74
C ALA A 238 -15.70 12.68 -2.30
N PRO A 239 -16.62 12.98 -3.21
CA PRO A 239 -17.93 13.54 -2.87
C PRO A 239 -18.73 12.53 -2.03
N GLU A 240 -19.36 12.97 -0.95
CA GLU A 240 -20.19 12.10 -0.09
C GLU A 240 -21.35 11.48 -0.89
N ASP A 241 -21.91 12.25 -1.81
CA ASP A 241 -23.04 11.85 -2.64
C ASP A 241 -22.60 11.46 -4.08
N SER A 242 -21.39 10.90 -4.24
CA SER A 242 -20.81 10.55 -5.54
C SER A 242 -21.66 9.55 -6.35
N ASN A 243 -22.44 8.69 -5.68
CA ASN A 243 -23.36 7.77 -6.34
C ASN A 243 -24.57 8.47 -6.99
N GLU A 244 -24.92 9.68 -6.54
CA GLU A 244 -26.00 10.48 -7.08
C GLU A 244 -25.53 11.39 -8.23
N MET A 245 -24.22 11.54 -8.39
CA MET A 245 -23.62 12.37 -9.42
C MET A 245 -23.70 11.69 -10.80
N ALA A 246 -23.90 12.49 -11.84
CA ALA A 246 -23.99 11.98 -13.19
C ALA A 246 -22.65 11.40 -13.68
N ASP A 247 -21.54 12.13 -13.47
CA ASP A 247 -20.21 11.75 -13.95
C ASP A 247 -19.09 12.40 -13.11
N LEU A 248 -18.32 11.56 -12.42
CA LEU A 248 -17.14 12.01 -11.66
C LEU A 248 -16.05 12.61 -12.53
N ARG A 249 -15.90 12.16 -13.78
CA ARG A 249 -14.90 12.67 -14.72
C ARG A 249 -15.17 14.14 -15.07
N ASN A 250 -16.40 14.46 -15.41
CA ASN A 250 -16.78 15.84 -15.71
C ASN A 250 -16.68 16.74 -14.49
N PHE A 251 -17.10 16.25 -13.32
CA PHE A 251 -16.91 16.93 -12.05
C PHE A 251 -15.43 17.23 -11.78
N THR A 252 -14.55 16.24 -11.99
CA THR A 252 -13.10 16.42 -11.79
C THR A 252 -12.51 17.44 -12.76
N ARG A 253 -12.92 17.43 -14.03
CA ARG A 253 -12.51 18.44 -15.01
C ARG A 253 -12.94 19.84 -14.61
N ASP A 254 -14.13 19.99 -14.09
CA ASP A 254 -14.63 21.27 -13.61
C ASP A 254 -13.88 21.75 -12.37
N LEU A 255 -13.58 20.84 -11.43
CA LEU A 255 -12.77 21.14 -10.26
C LEU A 255 -11.36 21.58 -10.66
N MET A 256 -10.71 20.86 -11.57
CA MET A 256 -9.36 21.22 -12.03
C MET A 256 -9.36 22.57 -12.76
N ARG A 257 -10.40 22.86 -13.55
CA ARG A 257 -10.57 24.17 -14.19
C ARG A 257 -10.74 25.31 -13.16
N GLN A 258 -11.50 25.08 -12.09
CA GLN A 258 -11.61 26.03 -10.98
C GLN A 258 -10.25 26.23 -10.28
N MET A 259 -9.50 25.16 -10.06
CA MET A 259 -8.14 25.26 -9.50
C MET A 259 -7.20 26.06 -10.41
N GLU A 260 -7.24 25.85 -11.73
CA GLU A 260 -6.46 26.63 -12.70
C GLU A 260 -6.82 28.12 -12.64
N ASN A 261 -8.10 28.45 -12.55
CA ASN A 261 -8.57 29.82 -12.39
C ASN A 261 -8.10 30.45 -11.06
N ASP A 262 -8.21 29.71 -9.95
CA ASP A 262 -7.79 30.18 -8.63
C ASP A 262 -6.28 30.40 -8.52
N LEU A 263 -5.51 29.56 -9.20
CA LEU A 263 -4.03 29.64 -9.23
C LEU A 263 -3.54 30.51 -10.38
N GLU A 264 -4.39 30.91 -11.32
CA GLU A 264 -4.12 31.65 -12.57
C GLU A 264 -2.98 31.00 -13.38
N THR A 265 -3.00 29.69 -13.50
CA THR A 265 -2.05 28.91 -14.29
C THR A 265 -2.71 27.63 -14.75
N ARG A 266 -2.33 27.15 -15.93
CA ARG A 266 -2.72 25.80 -16.35
C ARG A 266 -1.95 24.75 -15.57
N LEU A 267 -2.59 23.61 -15.34
CA LEU A 267 -2.05 22.47 -14.64
C LEU A 267 -1.88 21.30 -15.61
N ASP A 268 -0.75 20.62 -15.56
CA ASP A 268 -0.55 19.34 -16.27
C ASP A 268 -0.91 18.22 -15.29
N TRP A 269 -2.03 17.54 -15.55
CA TRP A 269 -2.60 16.55 -14.64
C TRP A 269 -3.25 15.39 -15.36
N ILE A 270 -3.32 14.27 -14.67
CA ILE A 270 -4.13 13.11 -15.01
C ILE A 270 -4.96 12.68 -13.81
N ALA A 271 -6.08 12.02 -14.07
CA ALA A 271 -6.95 11.49 -13.02
C ALA A 271 -7.47 10.10 -13.37
N ILE A 272 -7.85 9.34 -12.34
CA ILE A 272 -8.42 8.00 -12.46
C ILE A 272 -9.53 7.87 -11.43
N ASP A 273 -10.71 7.46 -11.89
CA ASP A 273 -11.88 7.24 -11.03
C ASP A 273 -11.89 5.82 -10.49
N HIS A 274 -12.18 5.68 -9.21
CA HIS A 274 -12.33 4.41 -8.51
C HIS A 274 -13.76 4.22 -8.04
N TYR A 275 -14.41 3.14 -8.50
CA TYR A 275 -15.77 2.74 -8.13
C TYR A 275 -15.83 1.43 -7.35
N ASN A 276 -14.69 0.79 -7.13
CA ASN A 276 -14.58 -0.49 -6.43
C ASN A 276 -14.63 -0.38 -4.89
N THR A 277 -14.75 0.82 -4.39
CA THR A 277 -14.97 1.13 -2.97
C THR A 277 -16.42 1.56 -2.78
N GLY A 278 -16.94 1.47 -1.57
CA GLY A 278 -18.32 1.90 -1.28
C GLY A 278 -18.59 3.38 -1.57
N HIS A 279 -17.54 4.18 -1.75
CA HIS A 279 -17.60 5.59 -2.13
C HIS A 279 -16.76 5.84 -3.38
N PRO A 280 -17.39 6.05 -4.54
CA PRO A 280 -16.68 6.49 -5.74
C PRO A 280 -15.87 7.77 -5.49
N HIS A 281 -14.62 7.75 -5.91
CA HIS A 281 -13.68 8.86 -5.71
C HIS A 281 -12.67 8.94 -6.85
N THR A 282 -12.03 10.08 -6.99
CA THR A 282 -11.07 10.34 -8.05
C THR A 282 -9.68 10.56 -7.47
N HIS A 283 -8.70 9.85 -8.01
CA HIS A 283 -7.28 10.13 -7.82
C HIS A 283 -6.79 11.10 -8.87
N ILE A 284 -6.18 12.21 -8.44
CA ILE A 284 -5.65 13.25 -9.33
C ILE A 284 -4.15 13.39 -9.06
N ILE A 285 -3.34 13.32 -10.13
CA ILE A 285 -1.91 13.54 -10.07
C ILE A 285 -1.61 14.81 -10.89
N VAL A 286 -1.01 15.81 -10.23
CA VAL A 286 -0.64 17.09 -10.85
C VAL A 286 0.87 17.24 -10.82
N ARG A 287 1.48 17.57 -11.95
CA ARG A 287 2.92 17.85 -12.03
C ARG A 287 3.27 19.12 -11.27
N GLY A 288 4.44 19.12 -10.66
CA GLY A 288 4.96 20.25 -9.88
C GLY A 288 5.57 21.37 -10.72
N VAL A 289 5.05 21.58 -11.95
CA VAL A 289 5.57 22.55 -12.92
C VAL A 289 4.47 23.51 -13.40
N LEU A 290 4.87 24.72 -13.73
CA LEU A 290 4.04 25.73 -14.38
C LEU A 290 4.10 25.56 -15.89
N GLU A 291 3.13 26.10 -16.63
CA GLU A 291 3.10 26.12 -18.11
C GLU A 291 4.41 26.66 -18.74
N GLY A 292 5.06 27.63 -18.08
CA GLY A 292 6.36 28.18 -18.50
C GLY A 292 7.60 27.44 -17.97
N GLY A 293 7.48 26.20 -17.47
CA GLY A 293 8.60 25.39 -16.96
C GLY A 293 9.09 25.76 -15.55
N GLY A 294 8.46 26.72 -14.90
CA GLY A 294 8.76 27.10 -13.52
C GLY A 294 8.21 26.09 -12.50
N ILE A 295 8.66 26.17 -11.25
CA ILE A 295 8.18 25.29 -10.19
C ILE A 295 6.79 25.73 -9.73
N LEU A 296 5.80 24.83 -9.82
CA LEU A 296 4.47 25.02 -9.25
C LEU A 296 4.54 24.86 -7.73
N ASN A 297 4.04 25.85 -7.00
CA ASN A 297 3.82 25.76 -5.56
C ASN A 297 2.35 26.10 -5.26
N ILE A 298 1.67 25.22 -4.56
CA ILE A 298 0.30 25.40 -4.07
C ILE A 298 0.38 25.67 -2.56
N ALA A 299 -0.41 26.65 -2.06
CA ALA A 299 -0.46 26.92 -0.63
C ALA A 299 -1.08 25.72 0.11
N GLY A 300 -0.53 25.36 1.28
CA GLY A 300 -1.05 24.30 2.12
C GLY A 300 -2.53 24.52 2.48
N ASP A 301 -2.85 25.74 2.91
CA ASP A 301 -4.23 26.12 3.26
C ASP A 301 -5.20 26.03 2.06
N TYR A 302 -4.74 26.34 0.83
CA TYR A 302 -5.56 26.16 -0.36
C TYR A 302 -5.77 24.67 -0.67
N SER A 303 -4.74 23.83 -0.50
CA SER A 303 -4.85 22.38 -0.68
C SER A 303 -5.78 21.75 0.36
N ALA A 304 -5.77 22.26 1.60
CA ALA A 304 -6.57 21.72 2.70
C ALA A 304 -8.04 22.22 2.66
N HIS A 305 -8.26 23.47 2.33
CA HIS A 305 -9.57 24.12 2.44
C HIS A 305 -10.12 24.62 1.11
N GLY A 306 -9.28 25.18 0.24
CA GLY A 306 -9.72 25.79 -1.02
C GLY A 306 -10.28 24.77 -2.01
N ILE A 307 -9.57 23.67 -2.21
CA ILE A 307 -9.99 22.59 -3.12
C ILE A 307 -11.29 21.97 -2.62
N ARG A 308 -11.40 21.70 -1.33
CA ARG A 308 -12.62 21.15 -0.70
C ARG A 308 -13.81 22.08 -0.88
N HIS A 309 -13.62 23.38 -0.68
CA HIS A 309 -14.66 24.38 -0.87
C HIS A 309 -15.15 24.38 -2.32
N ARG A 310 -14.26 24.43 -3.30
CA ARG A 310 -14.61 24.37 -4.73
C ARG A 310 -15.33 23.08 -5.10
N ALA A 311 -14.84 21.94 -4.61
CA ALA A 311 -15.47 20.66 -4.82
C ALA A 311 -16.90 20.62 -4.24
N SER A 312 -17.09 21.11 -3.00
CA SER A 312 -18.41 21.21 -2.36
C SER A 312 -19.37 22.16 -3.11
N GLU A 313 -18.87 23.29 -3.62
CA GLU A 313 -19.66 24.19 -4.47
C GLU A 313 -20.16 23.48 -5.74
N LEU A 314 -19.29 22.75 -6.44
CA LEU A 314 -19.64 22.02 -7.66
C LEU A 314 -20.67 20.92 -7.41
N VAL A 315 -20.48 20.10 -6.38
CA VAL A 315 -21.44 19.04 -6.01
C VAL A 315 -22.79 19.65 -5.60
N THR A 316 -22.77 20.76 -4.84
CA THR A 316 -24.01 21.44 -4.44
C THR A 316 -24.70 22.10 -5.62
N LEU A 317 -23.95 22.56 -6.63
CA LEU A 317 -24.53 23.08 -7.87
C LEU A 317 -25.23 21.98 -8.69
N GLU A 318 -24.64 20.79 -8.74
CA GLU A 318 -25.16 19.65 -9.50
C GLU A 318 -26.38 19.01 -8.81
N LEU A 319 -26.25 18.69 -7.50
CA LEU A 319 -27.26 17.92 -6.76
C LEU A 319 -28.22 18.77 -5.91
N GLY A 320 -28.02 20.09 -5.86
CA GLY A 320 -28.75 20.98 -4.96
C GLY A 320 -28.26 20.90 -3.50
N HIS A 321 -28.83 21.76 -2.66
CA HIS A 321 -28.55 21.76 -1.21
C HIS A 321 -29.14 20.51 -0.55
N GLN A 322 -28.45 20.01 0.49
CA GLN A 322 -29.01 18.91 1.30
C GLN A 322 -30.32 19.33 1.99
N SER A 323 -31.30 18.46 1.94
CA SER A 323 -32.51 18.60 2.72
C SER A 323 -32.26 18.30 4.20
N GLU A 324 -33.12 18.83 5.08
CA GLU A 324 -33.07 18.53 6.52
C GLU A 324 -33.25 17.02 6.80
N ILE A 325 -34.10 16.37 6.01
CA ILE A 325 -34.37 14.92 6.16
C ILE A 325 -33.13 14.11 5.82
N GLU A 326 -32.44 14.45 4.72
CA GLU A 326 -31.17 13.81 4.33
C GLU A 326 -30.11 13.97 5.40
N LEU A 327 -29.95 15.19 5.93
CA LEU A 327 -28.98 15.47 6.98
C LEU A 327 -29.27 14.65 8.26
N GLN A 328 -30.53 14.66 8.71
CA GLN A 328 -30.94 13.88 9.90
C GLN A 328 -30.79 12.38 9.69
N SER A 329 -31.06 11.87 8.49
CA SER A 329 -30.84 10.47 8.14
C SER A 329 -29.36 10.10 8.23
N LYS A 330 -28.49 10.92 7.65
CA LYS A 330 -27.02 10.74 7.72
C LYS A 330 -26.49 10.77 9.16
N LEU A 331 -26.97 11.71 9.99
CA LEU A 331 -26.55 11.78 11.40
C LEU A 331 -27.05 10.60 12.24
N LYS A 332 -28.25 10.07 11.94
CA LYS A 332 -28.76 8.87 12.62
C LYS A 332 -27.87 7.65 12.39
N THR A 333 -27.35 7.46 11.19
CA THR A 333 -26.43 6.33 10.90
C THR A 333 -25.09 6.47 11.60
N GLU A 334 -24.69 7.70 11.96
CA GLU A 334 -23.43 7.93 12.70
C GLU A 334 -23.51 7.58 14.19
N VAL A 335 -24.71 7.43 14.76
CA VAL A 335 -24.89 7.14 16.20
C VAL A 335 -24.19 5.83 16.61
N GLU A 336 -24.34 4.78 15.80
CA GLU A 336 -23.79 3.44 16.09
C GLU A 336 -22.47 3.15 15.35
N ALA A 337 -21.93 4.12 14.62
CA ALA A 337 -20.74 3.90 13.81
C ALA A 337 -19.50 3.69 14.68
N GLU A 338 -18.72 2.63 14.38
CA GLU A 338 -17.46 2.31 15.08
C GLU A 338 -16.28 3.09 14.47
N ARG A 339 -16.44 4.39 14.36
CA ARG A 339 -15.47 5.32 13.78
C ARG A 339 -15.67 6.72 14.37
N TRP A 340 -14.69 7.60 14.17
CA TRP A 340 -14.82 9.01 14.52
C TRP A 340 -15.81 9.71 13.60
N THR A 341 -16.89 10.27 14.15
CA THR A 341 -18.02 10.80 13.39
C THR A 341 -18.19 12.31 13.56
N ARG A 342 -19.15 12.90 12.81
CA ARG A 342 -19.56 14.31 12.98
C ARG A 342 -20.10 14.59 14.37
N LEU A 343 -20.86 13.64 14.93
CA LEU A 343 -21.39 13.74 16.29
C LEU A 343 -20.24 13.79 17.31
N ASP A 344 -19.21 12.97 17.15
CA ASP A 344 -18.04 12.97 18.05
C ASP A 344 -17.29 14.29 17.99
N LYS A 345 -17.13 14.86 16.80
CA LYS A 345 -16.49 16.16 16.60
C LYS A 345 -17.27 17.29 17.31
N MET A 346 -18.62 17.27 17.20
CA MET A 346 -19.47 18.24 17.88
C MET A 346 -19.35 18.12 19.40
N LEU A 347 -19.36 16.88 19.92
CA LEU A 347 -19.20 16.56 21.33
C LEU A 347 -17.82 16.99 21.84
N ALA A 348 -16.75 16.68 21.12
CA ALA A 348 -15.39 17.06 21.48
C ALA A 348 -15.18 18.59 21.43
N THR A 349 -15.85 19.29 20.52
CA THR A 349 -15.83 20.76 20.47
C THR A 349 -16.51 21.35 21.68
N GLU A 350 -17.69 20.85 22.05
CA GLU A 350 -18.42 21.27 23.25
C GLU A 350 -17.58 21.06 24.52
N GLN A 351 -16.93 19.87 24.64
CA GLN A 351 -16.05 19.60 25.78
C GLN A 351 -14.84 20.54 25.83
N ARG A 352 -14.25 20.86 24.69
CA ARG A 352 -13.10 21.79 24.61
C ARG A 352 -13.47 23.21 25.03
N GLU A 353 -14.66 23.67 24.69
CA GLU A 353 -15.15 25.01 25.00
C GLU A 353 -15.66 25.15 26.42
N ARG A 354 -16.28 24.10 26.98
CA ARG A 354 -16.93 24.14 28.30
C ARG A 354 -16.28 23.25 29.37
N GLY A 355 -15.29 22.47 29.02
CA GLY A 355 -14.65 21.47 29.89
C GLY A 355 -15.43 20.15 30.02
N ILE A 356 -16.73 20.17 29.78
CA ILE A 356 -17.63 19.01 29.78
C ILE A 356 -18.65 19.10 28.66
N VAL A 357 -19.25 17.96 28.31
CA VAL A 357 -20.40 17.90 27.40
C VAL A 357 -21.68 17.96 28.19
N ASP A 358 -22.41 19.09 28.13
CA ASP A 358 -23.68 19.27 28.79
C ASP A 358 -24.86 19.04 27.83
N LEU A 359 -25.53 17.90 27.99
CA LEU A 359 -26.65 17.45 27.18
C LEU A 359 -28.00 17.66 27.84
N ARG A 360 -28.09 18.50 28.89
CA ARG A 360 -29.35 18.88 29.51
C ARG A 360 -30.19 19.77 28.57
N PRO A 361 -31.52 19.80 28.75
CA PRO A 361 -32.40 20.65 27.93
C PRO A 361 -32.01 22.13 28.00
N GLY A 362 -31.90 22.78 26.82
CA GLY A 362 -31.55 24.19 26.73
C GLY A 362 -30.06 24.53 26.80
N GLU A 363 -29.23 23.58 27.20
CA GLU A 363 -27.78 23.74 27.26
C GLU A 363 -27.12 23.43 25.89
N GLY A 364 -25.90 23.86 25.73
CA GLY A 364 -25.09 23.69 24.52
C GLY A 364 -24.63 25.00 23.91
N THR A 365 -23.43 25.01 23.29
CA THR A 365 -22.79 26.22 22.78
C THR A 365 -23.41 26.73 21.50
N THR A 366 -23.92 25.84 20.65
CA THR A 366 -24.43 26.19 19.32
C THR A 366 -25.86 25.73 19.11
N TYR A 367 -26.58 26.41 18.21
CA TYR A 367 -27.90 25.97 17.78
C TYR A 367 -27.90 24.53 17.25
N THR A 368 -26.93 24.18 16.40
CA THR A 368 -26.79 22.84 15.81
C THR A 368 -26.58 21.78 16.88
N PHE A 369 -25.82 22.07 17.93
CA PHE A 369 -25.64 21.18 19.07
C PHE A 369 -26.97 20.90 19.78
N ARG A 370 -27.73 21.94 20.09
CA ARG A 370 -29.03 21.81 20.76
C ARG A 370 -30.07 21.06 19.90
N GLU A 371 -30.10 21.32 18.61
CA GLU A 371 -31.00 20.66 17.67
C GLU A 371 -30.76 19.16 17.58
N ASN A 372 -29.49 18.74 17.55
CA ASN A 372 -29.09 17.34 17.45
C ASN A 372 -28.87 16.65 18.80
N ARG A 373 -29.31 17.26 19.92
CA ARG A 373 -29.12 16.76 21.27
C ARG A 373 -29.54 15.28 21.45
N GLY A 374 -30.67 14.86 20.86
CA GLY A 374 -31.13 13.46 20.96
C GLY A 374 -30.15 12.47 20.35
N LEU A 375 -29.57 12.81 19.18
CA LEU A 375 -28.55 11.99 18.52
C LEU A 375 -27.23 11.97 19.33
N MET A 376 -26.87 13.11 19.93
CA MET A 376 -25.69 13.20 20.77
C MET A 376 -25.81 12.37 22.05
N ILE A 377 -26.99 12.36 22.69
CA ILE A 377 -27.27 11.47 23.84
C ILE A 377 -27.14 10.00 23.43
N ALA A 378 -27.70 9.63 22.30
CA ALA A 378 -27.57 8.27 21.78
C ALA A 378 -26.09 7.93 21.48
N ARG A 379 -25.34 8.88 20.91
CA ARG A 379 -23.91 8.69 20.60
C ARG A 379 -23.05 8.55 21.85
N VAL A 380 -23.18 9.42 22.85
CA VAL A 380 -22.37 9.30 24.09
C VAL A 380 -22.65 7.99 24.82
N LYS A 381 -23.91 7.51 24.83
CA LYS A 381 -24.26 6.19 25.37
C LYS A 381 -23.62 5.05 24.57
N HIS A 382 -23.48 5.21 23.26
CA HIS A 382 -22.75 4.25 22.43
C HIS A 382 -21.25 4.28 22.77
N LEU A 383 -20.64 5.46 22.90
CA LEU A 383 -19.25 5.62 23.31
C LEU A 383 -18.96 5.08 24.70
N GLU A 384 -19.92 5.20 25.63
CA GLU A 384 -19.83 4.65 27.01
C GLU A 384 -19.64 3.14 27.00
N ARG A 385 -20.30 2.40 26.09
CA ARG A 385 -20.13 0.94 25.94
C ARG A 385 -18.70 0.54 25.57
N TYR A 386 -17.97 1.44 24.95
CA TYR A 386 -16.54 1.26 24.61
C TYR A 386 -15.60 1.85 25.68
N GLY A 387 -16.15 2.41 26.79
CA GLY A 387 -15.35 3.10 27.81
C GLY A 387 -14.72 4.40 27.29
N LEU A 388 -15.27 4.99 26.22
CA LEU A 388 -14.79 6.23 25.60
C LEU A 388 -15.58 7.47 26.06
N ALA A 389 -16.64 7.31 26.82
CA ALA A 389 -17.40 8.37 27.48
C ALA A 389 -17.88 7.90 28.83
N ASN A 390 -18.03 8.82 29.78
CA ASN A 390 -18.57 8.57 31.10
C ASN A 390 -19.59 9.65 31.49
N GLU A 391 -20.73 9.27 32.02
CA GLU A 391 -21.68 10.22 32.65
C GLU A 391 -21.16 10.62 34.03
N ILE A 392 -20.82 11.92 34.20
CA ILE A 392 -20.31 12.47 35.47
C ILE A 392 -21.48 12.83 36.39
N GLU A 393 -22.51 13.46 35.84
CA GLU A 393 -23.78 13.84 36.45
C GLU A 393 -24.88 13.61 35.43
N THR A 394 -26.11 13.49 35.86
CA THR A 394 -27.25 13.27 34.95
C THR A 394 -27.26 14.29 33.79
N GLY A 395 -27.04 13.79 32.57
CA GLY A 395 -26.98 14.59 31.35
C GLY A 395 -25.67 15.34 31.13
N ARG A 396 -24.66 15.15 31.96
CA ARG A 396 -23.31 15.71 31.81
C ARG A 396 -22.27 14.61 31.59
N TRP A 397 -21.51 14.73 30.54
CA TRP A 397 -20.61 13.69 30.02
C TRP A 397 -19.19 14.18 29.91
N ALA A 398 -18.25 13.28 30.19
CA ALA A 398 -16.84 13.46 29.79
C ALA A 398 -16.49 12.45 28.72
N ILE A 399 -15.84 12.92 27.66
CA ILE A 399 -15.32 12.09 26.57
C ILE A 399 -13.83 11.90 26.82
N SER A 400 -13.35 10.67 26.66
CA SER A 400 -11.94 10.32 26.80
C SER A 400 -11.10 11.05 25.74
N ASP A 401 -9.95 11.59 26.15
CA ASP A 401 -8.97 12.19 25.23
C ASP A 401 -8.45 11.18 24.17
N ARG A 402 -8.61 9.88 24.44
CA ARG A 402 -8.26 8.79 23.51
C ARG A 402 -9.39 8.41 22.55
N ALA A 403 -10.60 8.97 22.70
CA ALA A 403 -11.76 8.55 21.92
C ALA A 403 -11.51 8.66 20.41
N GLU A 404 -10.94 9.76 19.95
CA GLU A 404 -10.62 9.97 18.54
C GLU A 404 -9.63 8.93 18.02
N VAL A 405 -8.52 8.71 18.71
CA VAL A 405 -7.49 7.74 18.30
C VAL A 405 -8.05 6.32 18.28
N THR A 406 -8.77 5.93 19.34
CA THR A 406 -9.37 4.59 19.47
C THR A 406 -10.42 4.32 18.39
N LEU A 407 -11.29 5.30 18.10
CA LEU A 407 -12.30 5.14 17.04
C LEU A 407 -11.69 5.08 15.64
N LYS A 408 -10.60 5.80 15.39
CA LYS A 408 -9.84 5.69 14.15
C LYS A 408 -9.18 4.30 14.03
N GLU A 409 -8.55 3.79 15.08
CA GLU A 409 -7.96 2.45 15.11
C GLU A 409 -9.00 1.34 14.91
N LEU A 410 -10.20 1.48 15.47
CA LEU A 410 -11.32 0.57 15.22
C LEU A 410 -11.77 0.59 13.76
N SER A 411 -11.91 1.78 13.19
CA SER A 411 -12.24 1.94 11.77
C SER A 411 -11.21 1.23 10.88
N ASP A 412 -9.92 1.50 11.10
CA ASP A 412 -8.82 0.87 10.33
C ASP A 412 -8.83 -0.66 10.47
N ARG A 413 -9.13 -1.16 11.67
CA ARG A 413 -9.23 -2.61 11.90
C ARG A 413 -10.40 -3.22 11.14
N ASN A 414 -11.56 -2.58 11.18
CA ASN A 414 -12.76 -3.04 10.49
C ASN A 414 -12.57 -3.03 8.97
N ASP A 415 -11.89 -2.02 8.42
CA ASP A 415 -11.59 -1.94 7.01
C ASP A 415 -10.63 -3.06 6.55
N VAL A 416 -9.63 -3.42 7.38
CA VAL A 416 -8.76 -4.56 7.12
C VAL A 416 -9.55 -5.86 7.11
N ILE A 417 -10.43 -6.10 8.09
CA ILE A 417 -11.28 -7.30 8.17
C ILE A 417 -12.16 -7.42 6.93
N LYS A 418 -12.83 -6.33 6.53
CA LYS A 418 -13.66 -6.29 5.31
C LYS A 418 -12.84 -6.61 4.05
N THR A 419 -11.63 -6.07 3.97
CA THR A 419 -10.73 -6.30 2.83
C THR A 419 -10.30 -7.75 2.75
N MET A 420 -9.99 -8.39 3.88
CA MET A 420 -9.65 -9.81 3.96
C MET A 420 -10.84 -10.69 3.56
N HIS A 421 -12.03 -10.40 4.09
CA HIS A 421 -13.25 -11.14 3.74
C HIS A 421 -13.58 -11.02 2.25
N ARG A 422 -13.49 -9.81 1.68
CA ARG A 422 -13.69 -9.59 0.24
C ARG A 422 -12.67 -10.38 -0.62
N ALA A 423 -11.42 -10.44 -0.19
CA ALA A 423 -10.39 -11.23 -0.88
C ALA A 423 -10.72 -12.72 -0.86
N LEU A 424 -11.22 -13.23 0.26
CA LEU A 424 -11.67 -14.63 0.38
C LEU A 424 -12.91 -14.89 -0.46
N ALA A 425 -13.93 -14.05 -0.40
CA ALA A 425 -15.15 -14.18 -1.20
C ALA A 425 -14.86 -14.19 -2.71
N THR A 426 -13.89 -13.41 -3.17
CA THR A 426 -13.44 -13.41 -4.57
C THR A 426 -12.84 -14.78 -5.00
N HIS A 427 -12.38 -15.57 -4.04
CA HIS A 427 -11.84 -16.92 -4.25
C HIS A 427 -12.83 -18.02 -3.86
N GLY A 428 -14.04 -17.68 -3.40
CA GLY A 428 -15.03 -18.64 -2.89
C GLY A 428 -14.60 -19.36 -1.61
N LEU A 429 -13.81 -18.69 -0.76
CA LEU A 429 -13.22 -19.24 0.47
C LEU A 429 -13.79 -18.63 1.76
N ASP A 430 -14.71 -17.69 1.64
CA ASP A 430 -15.28 -16.93 2.76
C ASP A 430 -16.09 -17.79 3.73
N GLU A 431 -16.73 -18.86 3.25
CA GLU A 431 -17.43 -19.84 4.09
C GLU A 431 -16.46 -20.77 4.85
N GLU A 432 -15.26 -21.00 4.31
CA GLU A 432 -14.25 -21.91 4.90
C GLU A 432 -13.28 -21.24 5.84
N ARG A 433 -13.18 -19.91 5.81
CA ARG A 433 -12.21 -19.11 6.56
C ARG A 433 -12.95 -18.12 7.46
N GLY A 434 -13.10 -18.45 8.73
CA GLY A 434 -13.72 -17.58 9.72
C GLY A 434 -12.84 -16.36 10.09
N VAL A 435 -13.47 -15.31 10.62
CA VAL A 435 -12.79 -14.08 11.08
C VAL A 435 -11.78 -14.36 12.20
N ASP A 436 -11.98 -15.42 12.97
CA ASP A 436 -11.07 -15.90 14.01
C ASP A 436 -9.71 -16.37 13.46
N GLN A 437 -9.64 -16.71 12.18
CA GLN A 437 -8.41 -17.08 11.48
C GLN A 437 -7.67 -15.88 10.87
N TYR A 438 -8.20 -14.67 10.98
CA TYR A 438 -7.58 -13.47 10.40
C TYR A 438 -6.46 -12.93 11.29
N VAL A 439 -5.29 -12.73 10.71
CA VAL A 439 -4.11 -12.19 11.39
C VAL A 439 -3.65 -10.90 10.71
N ARG A 440 -3.64 -9.81 11.47
CA ARG A 440 -3.09 -8.53 11.03
C ARG A 440 -1.67 -8.36 11.57
N HIS A 441 -0.69 -8.26 10.69
CA HIS A 441 0.73 -8.05 11.06
C HIS A 441 1.17 -6.59 11.04
N GLY A 442 0.38 -5.69 10.43
CA GLY A 442 0.86 -4.34 10.15
C GLY A 442 2.10 -4.35 9.25
N GLY A 443 3.02 -3.40 9.46
CA GLY A 443 4.25 -3.30 8.68
C GLY A 443 5.41 -4.21 9.15
N ARG A 444 5.23 -5.01 10.20
CA ARG A 444 6.30 -5.84 10.80
C ARG A 444 5.77 -7.19 11.25
N PRO A 445 5.63 -8.16 10.35
CA PRO A 445 5.29 -9.52 10.76
C PRO A 445 6.36 -10.04 11.73
N SER A 446 5.93 -10.71 12.80
CA SER A 446 6.81 -11.32 13.80
C SER A 446 7.36 -12.66 13.33
N GLU A 447 6.65 -13.32 12.44
CA GLU A 447 6.90 -14.69 11.98
C GLU A 447 7.01 -14.74 10.46
N ARG A 448 7.57 -15.86 9.98
CA ARG A 448 7.60 -16.18 8.57
C ARG A 448 6.25 -16.75 8.16
N VAL A 449 5.66 -16.21 7.11
CA VAL A 449 4.39 -16.64 6.56
C VAL A 449 4.62 -17.21 5.17
N THR A 450 4.22 -18.46 4.94
CA THR A 450 4.21 -19.09 3.62
C THR A 450 2.78 -19.35 3.22
N GLY A 451 2.40 -19.01 1.98
CA GLY A 451 1.03 -19.21 1.52
C GLY A 451 0.73 -18.69 0.13
N ARG A 452 -0.54 -18.79 -0.23
CA ARG A 452 -1.10 -18.31 -1.50
C ARG A 452 -1.49 -16.84 -1.40
N VAL A 453 -1.13 -16.07 -2.39
CA VAL A 453 -1.56 -14.66 -2.51
C VAL A 453 -3.02 -14.59 -2.93
N LEU A 454 -3.88 -14.04 -2.09
CA LEU A 454 -5.28 -13.79 -2.41
C LEU A 454 -5.47 -12.41 -3.06
N ALA A 455 -4.92 -11.36 -2.45
CA ALA A 455 -5.06 -10.00 -2.92
C ALA A 455 -3.87 -9.14 -2.53
N LYS A 456 -3.67 -8.05 -3.25
CA LYS A 456 -2.77 -6.95 -2.91
C LYS A 456 -3.42 -5.62 -3.24
N GLY A 457 -3.11 -4.58 -2.44
CA GLY A 457 -3.72 -3.28 -2.60
C GLY A 457 -2.98 -2.17 -1.88
N LEU A 458 -3.47 -0.93 -1.98
CA LEU A 458 -3.05 0.16 -1.10
C LEU A 458 -3.67 -0.03 0.28
N THR A 459 -2.96 0.35 1.34
CA THR A 459 -3.53 0.41 2.68
C THR A 459 -4.61 1.49 2.75
N GLY A 460 -5.48 1.45 3.78
CA GLY A 460 -6.67 2.30 3.90
C GLY A 460 -6.46 3.81 3.71
N ASP A 461 -5.24 4.33 3.90
CA ASP A 461 -4.87 5.65 3.40
C ASP A 461 -4.24 5.55 2.01
N GLU A 462 -5.07 5.59 0.97
CA GLU A 462 -4.63 5.50 -0.45
C GLU A 462 -3.66 6.63 -0.86
N MET A 463 -3.46 7.64 0.00
CA MET A 463 -2.43 8.67 -0.16
C MET A 463 -1.05 8.19 0.31
N ASP A 464 -0.99 7.20 1.19
CA ASP A 464 0.25 6.54 1.56
C ASP A 464 0.70 5.63 0.42
N GLU A 465 2.00 5.56 0.21
CA GLU A 465 2.59 4.62 -0.75
C GLU A 465 2.57 3.18 -0.22
N ARG A 466 2.10 3.00 1.04
CA ARG A 466 2.02 1.70 1.68
C ARG A 466 1.00 0.82 0.99
N VAL A 467 1.40 -0.42 0.78
CA VAL A 467 0.57 -1.45 0.15
C VAL A 467 0.36 -2.61 1.11
N TYR A 468 -0.74 -3.32 0.93
CA TYR A 468 -0.98 -4.56 1.66
C TYR A 468 -0.88 -5.78 0.75
N LEU A 469 -0.62 -6.91 1.37
CA LEU A 469 -0.69 -8.24 0.79
C LEU A 469 -1.56 -9.12 1.69
N ILE A 470 -2.50 -9.85 1.10
CA ILE A 470 -3.30 -10.86 1.81
C ILE A 470 -2.82 -12.23 1.36
N VAL A 471 -2.43 -13.05 2.31
CA VAL A 471 -1.89 -14.39 2.10
C VAL A 471 -2.71 -15.41 2.88
N ASP A 472 -3.24 -16.42 2.19
CA ASP A 472 -3.84 -17.61 2.78
C ASP A 472 -2.69 -18.56 3.15
N GLY A 473 -2.41 -18.69 4.43
CA GLY A 473 -1.21 -19.33 4.96
C GLY A 473 -1.32 -20.84 5.03
N VAL A 474 -0.17 -21.53 4.89
CA VAL A 474 -0.07 -22.99 5.14
C VAL A 474 -0.35 -23.35 6.60
N ASP A 475 -0.33 -22.38 7.50
CA ASP A 475 -0.70 -22.50 8.91
C ASP A 475 -2.23 -22.46 9.15
N GLY A 476 -3.02 -22.39 8.07
CA GLY A 476 -4.48 -22.36 8.11
C GLY A 476 -5.08 -20.99 8.45
N ARG A 477 -4.27 -19.95 8.52
CA ARG A 477 -4.69 -18.57 8.83
C ARG A 477 -4.60 -17.67 7.60
N VAL A 478 -5.37 -16.59 7.62
CA VAL A 478 -5.31 -15.56 6.57
C VAL A 478 -4.56 -14.36 7.12
N HIS A 479 -3.49 -13.95 6.45
CA HIS A 479 -2.58 -12.93 6.92
C HIS A 479 -2.69 -11.66 6.11
N HIS A 480 -2.91 -10.52 6.77
CA HIS A 480 -2.81 -9.19 6.20
C HIS A 480 -1.48 -8.55 6.62
N MET A 481 -0.65 -8.21 5.65
CA MET A 481 0.68 -7.61 5.86
C MET A 481 0.83 -6.32 5.08
N GLU A 482 1.49 -5.33 5.68
CA GLU A 482 1.72 -4.03 5.07
C GLU A 482 3.19 -3.87 4.65
N PHE A 483 3.40 -3.18 3.51
CA PHE A 483 4.71 -2.90 2.95
C PHE A 483 4.85 -1.40 2.70
N PRO A 484 6.09 -0.86 2.76
CA PRO A 484 6.32 0.57 2.63
C PRO A 484 5.85 1.17 1.30
N ASP A 485 5.96 0.41 0.20
CA ASP A 485 5.58 0.85 -1.14
C ASP A 485 5.35 -0.32 -2.10
N ALA A 486 4.77 -0.04 -3.26
CA ALA A 486 4.41 -1.01 -4.29
C ALA A 486 5.62 -1.74 -4.93
N SER A 487 6.85 -1.24 -4.79
CA SER A 487 8.03 -1.89 -5.37
C SER A 487 8.32 -3.25 -4.72
N HIS A 488 7.89 -3.43 -3.45
CA HIS A 488 8.00 -4.69 -2.71
C HIS A 488 7.10 -5.79 -3.28
N LEU A 489 5.98 -5.43 -3.93
CA LEU A 489 4.97 -6.34 -4.49
C LEU A 489 5.04 -6.45 -6.02
N LYS A 490 6.10 -5.92 -6.66
CA LYS A 490 6.21 -5.83 -8.12
C LYS A 490 6.10 -7.18 -8.81
N ASP A 491 6.80 -8.19 -8.28
CA ASP A 491 6.89 -9.53 -8.86
C ASP A 491 5.91 -10.51 -8.18
N THR A 492 4.93 -9.99 -7.42
CA THR A 492 3.93 -10.77 -6.71
C THR A 492 2.60 -10.69 -7.43
N GLY A 493 2.06 -11.82 -7.86
CA GLY A 493 0.76 -11.94 -8.53
C GLY A 493 -0.24 -12.72 -7.66
N ARG A 494 -1.51 -12.66 -8.06
CA ARG A 494 -2.58 -13.47 -7.48
C ARG A 494 -2.30 -14.96 -7.71
N ASP A 495 -2.69 -15.80 -6.76
CA ASP A 495 -2.52 -17.26 -6.74
C ASP A 495 -1.07 -17.76 -6.74
N MET A 496 -0.08 -16.86 -6.71
CA MET A 496 1.32 -17.24 -6.50
C MET A 496 1.55 -17.72 -5.08
N ILE A 497 2.49 -18.64 -4.92
CA ILE A 497 2.97 -19.09 -3.61
C ILE A 497 4.15 -18.22 -3.21
N VAL A 498 4.06 -17.61 -2.04
CA VAL A 498 5.08 -16.70 -1.52
C VAL A 498 5.49 -17.07 -0.10
N GLU A 499 6.72 -16.71 0.25
CA GLU A 499 7.21 -16.64 1.62
C GLU A 499 7.42 -15.18 1.99
N VAL A 500 6.76 -14.73 3.04
CA VAL A 500 6.97 -13.40 3.62
C VAL A 500 7.73 -13.57 4.93
N ALA A 501 8.94 -13.05 4.98
CA ALA A 501 9.78 -13.07 6.16
C ALA A 501 9.76 -11.72 6.88
N PRO A 502 9.95 -11.69 8.22
CA PRO A 502 10.09 -10.46 8.98
C PRO A 502 11.14 -9.53 8.40
N ALA A 503 10.97 -8.22 8.59
CA ALA A 503 12.05 -7.28 8.41
C ALA A 503 13.24 -7.70 9.30
N ILE A 504 14.47 -7.46 8.83
CA ILE A 504 15.65 -7.82 9.64
C ILE A 504 15.63 -6.97 10.92
N SER A 505 15.26 -7.59 12.03
CA SER A 505 15.39 -6.99 13.35
C SER A 505 16.77 -7.35 13.93
N GLY A 506 17.63 -6.35 14.02
CA GLY A 506 18.94 -6.50 14.61
C GLY A 506 20.10 -6.71 13.62
N PRO A 507 21.33 -6.77 14.12
CA PRO A 507 22.54 -6.93 13.31
C PRO A 507 22.57 -8.30 12.64
N ARG A 508 23.14 -8.36 11.45
CA ARG A 508 23.32 -9.64 10.72
C ARG A 508 24.23 -10.60 11.49
N ALA A 509 24.07 -11.88 11.24
CA ALA A 509 24.99 -12.88 11.78
C ALA A 509 26.46 -12.57 11.43
N ALA A 510 26.73 -12.08 10.22
CA ALA A 510 28.06 -11.65 9.82
C ALA A 510 28.60 -10.50 10.69
N ASP A 511 27.77 -9.50 11.02
CA ASP A 511 28.20 -8.37 11.87
C ASP A 511 28.51 -8.85 13.29
N ARG A 512 27.67 -9.73 13.87
CA ARG A 512 27.90 -10.35 15.16
C ARG A 512 29.19 -11.19 15.18
N ASN A 513 29.41 -12.01 14.14
CA ASN A 513 30.59 -12.82 14.03
C ASN A 513 31.88 -11.98 13.86
N ILE A 514 31.80 -10.88 13.10
CA ILE A 514 32.90 -9.93 12.98
C ILE A 514 33.22 -9.32 14.35
N ALA A 515 32.17 -8.84 15.06
CA ALA A 515 32.32 -8.27 16.41
C ALA A 515 32.94 -9.24 17.40
N LEU A 516 32.56 -10.54 17.38
CA LEU A 516 33.07 -11.58 18.24
C LEU A 516 34.53 -11.98 17.91
N ASN A 517 34.97 -11.80 16.66
CA ASN A 517 36.27 -12.23 16.17
C ASN A 517 37.26 -11.08 15.93
N MET A 518 36.88 -9.84 16.20
CA MET A 518 37.82 -8.72 16.20
C MET A 518 38.60 -8.65 17.54
N GLY A 519 39.80 -8.08 17.51
CA GLY A 519 40.59 -7.86 18.73
C GLY A 519 39.94 -6.76 19.60
N GLU A 520 39.76 -7.04 20.90
CA GLU A 520 39.11 -6.11 21.83
C GLU A 520 39.87 -4.77 21.99
N LYS A 521 41.21 -4.82 21.99
CA LYS A 521 42.05 -3.63 22.21
C LYS A 521 42.36 -2.84 20.94
N ASP A 522 42.61 -3.55 19.82
CA ASP A 522 43.05 -2.94 18.57
C ASP A 522 41.88 -2.70 17.57
N GLN A 523 40.67 -3.23 17.88
CA GLN A 523 39.51 -3.16 17.01
C GLN A 523 39.79 -3.63 15.58
N ILE A 524 40.68 -4.63 15.45
CA ILE A 524 41.06 -5.16 14.14
C ILE A 524 40.46 -6.56 13.95
N TYR A 525 39.68 -6.73 12.86
CA TYR A 525 39.27 -8.03 12.40
C TYR A 525 40.26 -8.57 11.36
N ARG A 526 40.69 -9.85 11.56
CA ARG A 526 41.62 -10.55 10.68
C ARG A 526 40.97 -11.81 10.10
N PRO A 527 40.59 -11.81 8.81
CA PRO A 527 40.02 -12.99 8.14
C PRO A 527 40.83 -14.28 8.32
N SER A 528 42.16 -14.21 8.21
CA SER A 528 43.04 -15.36 8.37
C SER A 528 42.97 -16.01 9.78
N GLN A 529 42.93 -15.19 10.84
CA GLN A 529 42.76 -15.67 12.21
C GLN A 529 41.38 -16.28 12.43
N HIS A 530 40.29 -15.63 11.89
CA HIS A 530 38.95 -16.18 11.98
C HIS A 530 38.87 -17.53 11.27
N LEU A 531 39.44 -17.65 10.07
CA LEU A 531 39.54 -18.91 9.35
C LEU A 531 40.25 -20.01 10.15
N GLY A 532 41.38 -19.68 10.76
CA GLY A 532 42.11 -20.63 11.60
C GLY A 532 41.30 -21.15 12.79
N ARG A 533 40.50 -20.26 13.42
CA ARG A 533 39.67 -20.65 14.59
C ARG A 533 38.53 -21.60 14.24
N ILE A 534 37.93 -21.47 13.07
CA ILE A 534 36.73 -22.24 12.69
C ILE A 534 37.03 -23.47 11.83
N ARG A 535 38.25 -23.58 11.26
CA ARG A 535 38.58 -24.59 10.25
C ARG A 535 38.26 -26.01 10.70
N GLU A 536 38.83 -26.47 11.83
CA GLU A 536 38.63 -27.84 12.31
C GLU A 536 37.16 -28.18 12.62
N GLN A 537 36.41 -27.21 13.14
CA GLN A 537 34.98 -27.41 13.43
C GLN A 537 34.19 -27.54 12.13
N PHE A 538 34.42 -26.66 11.16
CA PHE A 538 33.68 -26.64 9.90
C PHE A 538 34.00 -27.86 9.03
N GLU A 539 35.28 -28.30 9.02
CA GLU A 539 35.68 -29.51 8.32
C GLU A 539 34.98 -30.75 8.91
N ARG A 540 34.88 -30.85 10.24
CA ARG A 540 34.14 -31.94 10.92
C ARG A 540 32.65 -31.89 10.60
N GLU A 541 32.09 -30.71 10.42
CA GLU A 541 30.66 -30.51 10.06
C GLU A 541 30.41 -30.60 8.55
N GLY A 542 31.42 -30.86 7.72
CA GLY A 542 31.29 -30.89 6.26
C GLY A 542 30.94 -29.53 5.63
N LYS A 543 31.28 -28.44 6.29
CA LYS A 543 31.05 -27.06 5.83
C LYS A 543 32.34 -26.45 5.30
N ASP A 544 32.25 -25.55 4.33
CA ASP A 544 33.36 -24.81 3.75
C ASP A 544 33.73 -23.58 4.62
N PRO A 545 34.84 -23.62 5.38
CA PRO A 545 35.24 -22.52 6.27
C PRO A 545 35.69 -21.28 5.48
N GLU A 546 36.27 -21.45 4.29
CA GLU A 546 36.74 -20.33 3.48
C GLU A 546 35.59 -19.53 2.90
N SER A 547 34.56 -20.21 2.39
CA SER A 547 33.34 -19.56 1.90
C SER A 547 32.62 -18.77 3.01
N PHE A 548 32.64 -19.32 4.22
CA PHE A 548 32.05 -18.65 5.39
C PHE A 548 32.80 -17.35 5.72
N VAL A 549 34.12 -17.37 5.88
CA VAL A 549 34.91 -16.16 6.16
C VAL A 549 34.86 -15.17 5.00
N ARG A 550 34.86 -15.64 3.75
CA ARG A 550 34.69 -14.81 2.55
C ARG A 550 33.34 -14.03 2.57
N SER A 551 32.30 -14.59 3.19
CA SER A 551 31.03 -13.89 3.38
C SER A 551 31.17 -12.67 4.31
N HIS A 552 31.99 -12.75 5.35
CA HIS A 552 32.33 -11.67 6.29
C HIS A 552 33.15 -10.57 5.60
N VAL A 553 34.15 -10.98 4.81
CA VAL A 553 34.92 -9.99 4.00
C VAL A 553 34.04 -9.25 3.02
N ARG A 554 33.08 -9.92 2.36
CA ARG A 554 32.09 -9.25 1.51
C ARG A 554 31.23 -8.25 2.28
N ARG A 555 30.86 -8.60 3.52
CA ARG A 555 30.12 -7.69 4.39
C ARG A 555 30.95 -6.47 4.77
N LEU A 556 32.19 -6.66 5.18
CA LEU A 556 33.13 -5.57 5.49
C LEU A 556 33.36 -4.65 4.29
N GLU A 557 33.52 -5.19 3.07
CA GLU A 557 33.62 -4.37 1.86
C GLU A 557 32.35 -3.53 1.61
N ALA A 558 31.18 -4.05 1.93
CA ALA A 558 29.92 -3.29 1.81
C ALA A 558 29.88 -2.15 2.84
N LEU A 559 30.24 -2.42 4.08
CA LEU A 559 30.31 -1.42 5.16
C LEU A 559 31.41 -0.38 4.91
N ARG A 560 32.56 -0.78 4.34
CA ARG A 560 33.64 0.14 3.94
C ARG A 560 33.20 1.16 2.90
N ARG A 561 32.48 0.70 1.87
CA ARG A 561 31.92 1.61 0.84
C ARG A 561 30.92 2.62 1.41
N ALA A 562 30.33 2.31 2.55
CA ALA A 562 29.43 3.21 3.28
C ALA A 562 30.15 4.06 4.35
N GLY A 563 31.46 3.86 4.54
CA GLY A 563 32.24 4.63 5.50
C GLY A 563 32.13 4.16 6.96
N HIS A 564 31.64 2.94 7.18
CA HIS A 564 31.44 2.39 8.54
C HIS A 564 32.67 1.62 9.07
N VAL A 565 33.49 1.06 8.20
CA VAL A 565 34.72 0.34 8.53
C VAL A 565 35.83 0.72 7.57
N GLU A 566 37.07 0.50 7.95
CA GLU A 566 38.29 0.80 7.16
C GLU A 566 39.06 -0.45 6.85
N ARG A 567 39.54 -0.64 5.62
CA ARG A 567 40.46 -1.70 5.23
C ARG A 567 41.88 -1.18 5.32
N LEU A 568 42.67 -1.76 6.19
CA LEU A 568 44.07 -1.37 6.37
C LEU A 568 44.96 -2.05 5.33
N ASP A 569 44.78 -3.40 5.14
CA ASP A 569 45.46 -4.19 4.12
C ASP A 569 44.60 -5.41 3.71
N ASP A 570 45.21 -6.41 3.12
CA ASP A 570 44.51 -7.61 2.63
C ASP A 570 43.93 -8.48 3.73
N ASP A 571 44.51 -8.47 4.94
CA ASP A 571 44.08 -9.29 6.09
C ASP A 571 43.66 -8.47 7.33
N ARG A 572 43.75 -7.13 7.30
CA ARG A 572 43.41 -6.29 8.45
C ARG A 572 42.33 -5.28 8.14
N TRP A 573 41.27 -5.33 8.95
CA TRP A 573 40.14 -4.43 8.88
C TRP A 573 39.95 -3.74 10.21
N LYS A 574 39.96 -2.40 10.20
CA LYS A 574 39.62 -1.62 11.39
C LYS A 574 38.10 -1.54 11.49
N VAL A 575 37.57 -2.15 12.53
CA VAL A 575 36.14 -2.34 12.75
C VAL A 575 35.76 -1.68 14.07
N PRO A 576 34.89 -0.66 14.05
CA PRO A 576 34.45 -0.01 15.29
C PRO A 576 33.68 -0.97 16.21
N GLY A 577 33.74 -0.75 17.53
CA GLY A 577 33.04 -1.58 18.52
C GLY A 577 31.55 -1.64 18.35
N ASP A 578 30.94 -0.59 17.76
CA ASP A 578 29.52 -0.46 17.42
C ASP A 578 29.18 -0.97 16.00
N VAL A 579 29.98 -1.94 15.46
CA VAL A 579 29.75 -2.50 14.11
C VAL A 579 28.39 -3.14 13.95
N ASN A 580 27.81 -3.69 15.01
CA ASN A 580 26.48 -4.28 15.01
C ASN A 580 25.40 -3.23 14.71
N GLU A 581 25.44 -2.10 15.41
CA GLU A 581 24.51 -0.98 15.24
C GLU A 581 24.71 -0.29 13.90
N ARG A 582 25.97 -0.08 13.48
CA ARG A 582 26.30 0.47 12.15
C ARG A 582 25.88 -0.45 11.02
N GLY A 583 26.05 -1.75 11.17
CA GLY A 583 25.61 -2.74 10.21
C GLY A 583 24.09 -2.75 10.06
N GLN A 584 23.38 -2.71 11.19
CA GLN A 584 21.92 -2.60 11.21
C GLN A 584 21.44 -1.28 10.56
N ALA A 585 22.02 -0.14 10.95
CA ALA A 585 21.68 1.16 10.36
C ALA A 585 21.97 1.21 8.85
N TYR A 586 23.05 0.58 8.39
CA TYR A 586 23.37 0.43 6.97
C TYR A 586 22.30 -0.35 6.22
N ASP A 587 21.83 -1.45 6.79
CA ASP A 587 20.79 -2.28 6.17
C ASP A 587 19.43 -1.56 6.12
N LEU A 588 19.04 -0.88 7.21
CA LEU A 588 17.85 -0.04 7.29
C LEU A 588 17.88 1.09 6.24
N ALA A 589 19.02 1.77 6.08
CA ALA A 589 19.18 2.85 5.10
C ALA A 589 19.08 2.38 3.63
N ARG A 590 19.26 1.08 3.36
CA ARG A 590 19.19 0.50 2.01
C ARG A 590 17.85 -0.15 1.65
N GLY A 591 16.82 0.07 2.42
CA GLY A 591 15.46 -0.43 2.18
C GLY A 591 15.08 -1.63 3.04
N GLY A 592 15.69 -1.74 4.23
CA GLY A 592 15.39 -2.81 5.19
C GLY A 592 14.17 -2.58 6.08
N ASP A 593 13.34 -1.58 5.80
CA ASP A 593 12.23 -1.20 6.70
C ASP A 593 10.95 -2.05 6.57
N GLY A 594 10.87 -2.94 5.59
CA GLY A 594 9.68 -3.76 5.33
C GLY A 594 9.93 -5.26 5.37
N PRO A 595 8.84 -6.05 5.45
CA PRO A 595 8.89 -7.48 5.28
C PRO A 595 9.52 -7.85 3.93
N ARG A 596 10.18 -9.00 3.87
CA ARG A 596 10.79 -9.51 2.63
C ARG A 596 9.88 -10.54 2.00
N ILE A 597 9.62 -10.39 0.73
CA ILE A 597 8.86 -11.36 -0.05
C ILE A 597 9.80 -12.16 -0.94
N LYS A 598 9.60 -13.46 -0.93
CA LYS A 598 10.22 -14.41 -1.85
C LYS A 598 9.12 -15.18 -2.55
N THR A 599 9.03 -15.07 -3.86
CA THR A 599 8.16 -15.94 -4.65
C THR A 599 8.73 -17.35 -4.66
N LEU A 600 7.97 -18.31 -4.14
CA LEU A 600 8.31 -19.73 -4.12
C LEU A 600 7.84 -20.42 -5.40
N SER A 601 6.64 -20.03 -5.88
CA SER A 601 6.12 -20.47 -7.18
C SER A 601 5.27 -19.37 -7.83
N PRO A 602 5.46 -19.10 -9.13
CA PRO A 602 4.58 -18.21 -9.90
C PRO A 602 3.26 -18.92 -10.30
N GLN A 603 3.14 -20.21 -10.06
CA GLN A 603 2.00 -21.04 -10.44
C GLN A 603 1.14 -21.38 -9.22
N ASN A 604 -0.18 -21.51 -9.43
CA ASN A 604 -1.09 -22.05 -8.44
C ASN A 604 -0.87 -23.56 -8.23
N LEU A 605 -1.47 -24.15 -7.20
CA LEU A 605 -1.29 -25.57 -6.85
C LEU A 605 -1.65 -26.52 -7.98
N GLU A 606 -2.77 -26.32 -8.67
CA GLU A 606 -3.23 -27.20 -9.75
C GLU A 606 -2.24 -27.26 -10.92
N ARG A 607 -1.68 -26.12 -11.31
CA ARG A 607 -0.63 -26.08 -12.35
C ARG A 607 0.65 -26.74 -11.89
N GLN A 608 1.01 -26.62 -10.60
CA GLN A 608 2.18 -27.30 -10.06
C GLN A 608 2.01 -28.80 -10.01
N ILE A 609 0.81 -29.29 -9.64
CA ILE A 609 0.49 -30.74 -9.63
C ILE A 609 0.69 -31.34 -11.02
N ALA A 610 0.18 -30.69 -12.05
CA ALA A 610 0.19 -31.19 -13.43
C ALA A 610 1.48 -30.85 -14.20
N SER A 611 2.44 -30.15 -13.60
CA SER A 611 3.64 -29.67 -14.28
C SER A 611 4.62 -30.80 -14.62
N ASP A 612 5.22 -30.75 -15.81
CA ASP A 612 6.36 -31.59 -16.20
C ASP A 612 7.72 -30.99 -15.80
N ALA A 613 7.69 -29.88 -15.04
CA ALA A 613 8.85 -29.15 -14.56
C ALA A 613 8.99 -29.25 -13.04
N ALA A 614 10.16 -28.88 -12.53
CA ALA A 614 10.36 -28.78 -11.07
C ALA A 614 9.53 -27.62 -10.49
N THR A 615 8.78 -27.92 -9.45
CA THR A 615 7.87 -26.97 -8.79
C THR A 615 8.24 -26.77 -7.33
N TRP A 616 7.55 -25.84 -6.66
CA TRP A 616 7.69 -25.68 -5.21
C TRP A 616 7.25 -26.95 -4.47
N LEU A 617 6.19 -27.64 -4.92
CA LEU A 617 5.73 -28.90 -4.30
C LEU A 617 6.84 -29.96 -4.30
N ASP A 618 7.62 -30.07 -5.37
CA ASP A 618 8.73 -31.04 -5.44
C ASP A 618 9.82 -30.72 -4.41
N ARG A 619 10.11 -29.43 -4.20
CA ARG A 619 11.08 -28.97 -3.21
C ARG A 619 10.61 -29.27 -1.79
N GLU A 620 9.30 -29.13 -1.52
CA GLU A 620 8.72 -29.49 -0.22
C GLU A 620 8.74 -31.02 0.01
N LEU A 621 8.42 -31.81 -1.03
CA LEU A 621 8.48 -33.29 -0.94
C LEU A 621 9.89 -33.83 -0.63
N THR A 622 10.94 -33.11 -0.98
CA THR A 622 12.34 -33.50 -0.79
C THR A 622 13.07 -32.68 0.26
N ALA A 623 12.37 -31.76 0.94
CA ALA A 623 12.96 -30.91 1.96
C ALA A 623 13.45 -31.72 3.16
N ARG A 624 14.65 -31.38 3.69
CA ARG A 624 15.15 -31.95 4.94
C ARG A 624 14.35 -31.50 6.16
N GLU A 625 13.86 -30.27 6.11
CA GLU A 625 13.01 -29.63 7.10
C GLU A 625 11.74 -29.16 6.37
N PRO A 626 10.73 -30.02 6.22
CA PRO A 626 9.50 -29.66 5.54
C PRO A 626 8.73 -28.60 6.33
N LEU A 627 7.92 -27.81 5.64
CA LEU A 627 7.04 -26.85 6.27
C LEU A 627 6.05 -27.52 7.23
N VAL A 628 5.79 -26.87 8.36
CA VAL A 628 4.70 -27.25 9.25
C VAL A 628 3.40 -26.80 8.61
N ILE A 629 2.57 -27.75 8.20
CA ILE A 629 1.33 -27.54 7.46
C ILE A 629 0.14 -27.83 8.37
N ALA A 630 -0.79 -26.90 8.51
CA ALA A 630 -2.01 -27.07 9.30
C ALA A 630 -2.97 -28.07 8.68
N ASP A 631 -3.85 -28.67 9.51
CA ASP A 631 -4.88 -29.60 9.06
C ASP A 631 -6.09 -28.93 8.38
N GLY A 632 -6.18 -27.60 8.48
CA GLY A 632 -7.23 -26.78 7.90
C GLY A 632 -6.72 -25.75 6.92
N GLY A 633 -7.65 -25.06 6.27
CA GLY A 633 -7.34 -23.94 5.40
C GLY A 633 -6.46 -24.31 4.23
N PHE A 634 -5.62 -23.38 3.80
CA PHE A 634 -4.67 -23.59 2.71
C PHE A 634 -3.64 -24.69 3.02
N GLY A 635 -3.40 -24.99 4.30
CA GLY A 635 -2.56 -26.12 4.70
C GLY A 635 -3.10 -27.45 4.20
N ARG A 636 -4.42 -27.69 4.34
CA ARG A 636 -5.10 -28.88 3.78
C ARG A 636 -4.92 -28.95 2.27
N ASP A 637 -5.16 -27.83 1.55
CA ASP A 637 -5.03 -27.76 0.09
C ASP A 637 -3.60 -28.13 -0.35
N VAL A 638 -2.60 -27.65 0.38
CA VAL A 638 -1.17 -27.96 0.10
C VAL A 638 -0.85 -29.42 0.37
N ARG A 639 -1.39 -30.02 1.45
CA ARG A 639 -1.18 -31.43 1.76
C ARG A 639 -1.74 -32.33 0.67
N ASP A 640 -2.96 -32.05 0.22
CA ASP A 640 -3.59 -32.78 -0.87
C ASP A 640 -2.82 -32.60 -2.19
N ALA A 641 -2.33 -31.37 -2.43
CA ALA A 641 -1.50 -31.07 -3.59
C ALA A 641 -0.16 -31.85 -3.57
N LEU A 642 0.50 -31.94 -2.42
CA LEU A 642 1.74 -32.72 -2.26
C LEU A 642 1.49 -34.20 -2.57
N HIS A 643 0.40 -34.76 -2.10
CA HIS A 643 0.04 -36.16 -2.38
C HIS A 643 -0.20 -36.38 -3.88
N ARG A 644 -1.06 -35.57 -4.51
CA ARG A 644 -1.35 -35.63 -5.94
C ARG A 644 -0.10 -35.36 -6.81
N ARG A 645 0.79 -34.49 -6.36
CA ARG A 645 2.06 -34.23 -7.04
C ARG A 645 2.99 -35.44 -6.98
N ALA A 646 3.11 -36.08 -5.82
CA ALA A 646 3.91 -37.30 -5.66
C ALA A 646 3.41 -38.42 -6.58
N GLU A 647 2.08 -38.62 -6.69
CA GLU A 647 1.48 -39.57 -7.64
C GLU A 647 1.80 -39.22 -9.09
N HIS A 648 1.75 -37.91 -9.44
CA HIS A 648 2.09 -37.48 -10.80
C HIS A 648 3.58 -37.72 -11.12
N LEU A 649 4.48 -37.51 -10.17
CA LEU A 649 5.90 -37.85 -10.33
C LEU A 649 6.13 -39.38 -10.53
N VAL A 650 5.35 -40.26 -9.92
CA VAL A 650 5.38 -41.69 -10.19
C VAL A 650 5.01 -41.96 -11.64
N LYS A 651 3.95 -41.31 -12.17
CA LYS A 651 3.53 -41.46 -13.57
C LYS A 651 4.59 -40.98 -14.55
N LEU A 652 5.33 -39.95 -14.19
CA LEU A 652 6.44 -39.40 -14.99
C LEU A 652 7.76 -40.21 -14.85
N GLY A 653 7.80 -41.21 -13.97
CA GLY A 653 8.98 -42.03 -13.71
C GLY A 653 10.06 -41.34 -12.87
N HIS A 654 9.71 -40.24 -12.16
CA HIS A 654 10.63 -39.48 -11.31
C HIS A 654 10.51 -39.85 -9.83
N ALA A 655 9.52 -40.61 -9.43
CA ALA A 655 9.32 -41.11 -8.09
C ALA A 655 9.00 -42.63 -8.08
N THR A 656 9.22 -43.26 -6.96
CA THR A 656 8.95 -44.71 -6.79
C THR A 656 7.97 -44.96 -5.67
N LEU A 657 7.00 -45.83 -5.94
CA LEU A 657 6.04 -46.29 -4.93
C LEU A 657 6.73 -47.29 -4.00
N ARG A 658 6.71 -47.03 -2.71
CA ARG A 658 7.16 -47.95 -1.64
C ARG A 658 5.98 -48.35 -0.77
N PRO A 659 6.03 -49.42 -0.03
CA PRO A 659 4.95 -49.78 0.90
C PRO A 659 4.65 -48.64 1.88
N GLY A 660 3.45 -48.03 1.75
CA GLY A 660 2.99 -46.93 2.61
C GLY A 660 3.50 -45.51 2.30
N ALA A 661 4.36 -45.33 1.28
CA ALA A 661 4.86 -43.96 0.95
C ALA A 661 5.35 -43.91 -0.50
N ILE A 662 5.33 -42.69 -1.07
CA ILE A 662 5.97 -42.37 -2.34
C ILE A 662 7.34 -41.72 -2.04
N HIS A 663 8.38 -42.32 -2.61
CA HIS A 663 9.76 -41.79 -2.47
C HIS A 663 10.13 -40.97 -3.69
N VAL A 664 10.43 -39.68 -3.48
CA VAL A 664 10.92 -38.75 -4.49
C VAL A 664 12.43 -38.56 -4.26
N PRO A 665 13.30 -39.03 -5.14
CA PRO A 665 14.74 -38.81 -4.98
C PRO A 665 15.10 -37.36 -5.25
N ALA A 666 16.06 -36.78 -4.50
CA ALA A 666 16.51 -35.40 -4.67
C ALA A 666 16.99 -35.10 -6.11
N GLN A 667 17.55 -36.08 -6.81
CA GLN A 667 17.97 -35.95 -8.22
C GLN A 667 16.80 -35.70 -9.17
N ALA A 668 15.58 -36.08 -8.80
CA ALA A 668 14.39 -35.86 -9.64
C ALA A 668 14.16 -34.35 -9.93
N ILE A 669 14.39 -33.50 -8.95
CA ILE A 669 14.24 -32.03 -9.10
C ILE A 669 15.22 -31.50 -10.16
N ALA A 670 16.50 -31.87 -10.05
CA ALA A 670 17.52 -31.43 -10.99
C ALA A 670 17.19 -31.89 -12.43
N ASN A 671 16.70 -33.12 -12.57
CA ASN A 671 16.31 -33.67 -13.87
C ASN A 671 15.10 -32.93 -14.47
N LEU A 672 14.09 -32.60 -13.65
CA LEU A 672 12.89 -31.85 -14.08
C LEU A 672 13.27 -30.42 -14.49
N GLU A 673 14.11 -29.75 -13.68
CA GLU A 673 14.58 -28.39 -13.96
C GLU A 673 15.39 -28.36 -15.26
N GLN A 674 16.32 -29.28 -15.45
CA GLN A 674 17.10 -29.35 -16.69
C GLN A 674 16.21 -29.57 -17.92
N ARG A 675 15.24 -30.51 -17.86
CA ARG A 675 14.30 -30.75 -18.97
C ARG A 675 13.47 -29.51 -19.31
N GLU A 676 12.99 -28.79 -18.29
CA GLU A 676 12.25 -27.56 -18.53
C GLU A 676 13.12 -26.50 -19.20
N VAL A 677 14.31 -26.24 -18.66
CA VAL A 677 15.25 -25.27 -19.21
C VAL A 677 15.61 -25.60 -20.68
N GLU A 678 15.85 -26.87 -20.99
CA GLU A 678 16.11 -27.31 -22.36
C GLU A 678 14.89 -27.11 -23.28
N ARG A 679 13.71 -27.47 -22.82
CA ARG A 679 12.46 -27.32 -23.60
C ARG A 679 12.18 -25.84 -23.90
N VAL A 680 12.19 -25.01 -22.85
CA VAL A 680 11.90 -23.57 -22.97
C VAL A 680 13.02 -22.87 -23.75
N GLY A 681 14.28 -23.24 -23.51
CA GLY A 681 15.42 -22.70 -24.23
C GLY A 681 15.34 -22.97 -25.74
N ARG A 682 14.96 -24.20 -26.17
CA ARG A 682 14.75 -24.53 -27.58
C ARG A 682 13.55 -23.77 -28.18
N GLN A 683 12.47 -23.61 -27.44
CA GLN A 683 11.31 -22.83 -27.87
C GLN A 683 11.70 -21.36 -28.10
N MET A 684 12.37 -20.74 -27.14
CA MET A 684 12.84 -19.34 -27.24
C MET A 684 13.87 -19.18 -28.38
N ALA A 685 14.70 -20.19 -28.62
CA ALA A 685 15.64 -20.20 -29.73
C ALA A 685 14.93 -20.13 -31.09
N ALA A 686 13.87 -20.95 -31.25
CA ALA A 686 13.06 -20.95 -32.47
C ALA A 686 12.33 -19.62 -32.70
N GLU A 687 11.76 -19.05 -31.62
CA GLU A 687 11.04 -17.76 -31.67
C GLU A 687 11.95 -16.56 -32.01
N ARG A 688 13.22 -16.60 -31.61
CA ARG A 688 14.16 -15.48 -31.73
C ARG A 688 15.17 -15.66 -32.87
N GLY A 689 15.23 -16.82 -33.50
CA GLY A 689 16.24 -17.14 -34.48
C GLY A 689 17.67 -17.22 -33.92
N LEU A 690 17.79 -17.57 -32.59
CA LEU A 690 19.08 -17.70 -31.91
C LEU A 690 19.36 -19.15 -31.57
N THR A 691 20.62 -19.48 -31.29
CA THR A 691 21.01 -20.81 -30.82
C THR A 691 20.92 -20.89 -29.31
N PHE A 692 20.23 -21.90 -28.79
CA PHE A 692 20.22 -22.18 -27.33
C PHE A 692 21.30 -23.21 -26.98
N THR A 693 22.13 -22.88 -26.02
CA THR A 693 23.18 -23.79 -25.50
C THR A 693 22.88 -24.10 -24.01
N PRO A 694 22.61 -25.39 -23.68
CA PRO A 694 22.44 -25.76 -22.26
C PRO A 694 23.75 -25.53 -21.48
N SER A 695 23.62 -25.05 -20.25
CA SER A 695 24.79 -24.89 -19.36
C SER A 695 25.07 -26.19 -18.61
N LYS A 696 26.34 -26.55 -18.45
CA LYS A 696 26.78 -27.73 -17.70
C LYS A 696 27.63 -27.32 -16.50
N ALA A 697 27.61 -28.15 -15.45
CA ALA A 697 28.46 -27.95 -14.29
C ALA A 697 29.95 -27.92 -14.68
N GLY A 698 30.71 -26.98 -14.11
CA GLY A 698 32.10 -26.74 -14.44
C GLY A 698 32.36 -25.86 -15.67
N GLU A 699 31.34 -25.56 -16.51
CA GLU A 699 31.50 -24.70 -17.68
C GLU A 699 31.51 -23.21 -17.30
N TYR A 700 32.27 -22.44 -18.09
CA TYR A 700 32.21 -20.98 -18.08
C TYR A 700 30.95 -20.48 -18.80
N VAL A 701 30.21 -19.59 -18.15
CA VAL A 701 29.12 -18.85 -18.72
C VAL A 701 29.56 -17.42 -18.90
N SER A 702 29.67 -16.95 -20.13
CA SER A 702 30.13 -15.60 -20.46
C SER A 702 29.20 -14.97 -21.49
N GLY A 703 28.78 -13.73 -21.26
CA GLY A 703 27.88 -13.05 -22.19
C GLY A 703 27.19 -11.83 -21.57
N ARG A 704 26.33 -11.21 -22.34
CA ARG A 704 25.51 -10.05 -21.93
C ARG A 704 24.23 -10.55 -21.28
N VAL A 705 23.88 -9.98 -20.12
CA VAL A 705 22.57 -10.22 -19.50
C VAL A 705 21.52 -9.44 -20.29
N THR A 706 20.71 -10.11 -21.09
CA THR A 706 19.71 -9.45 -21.96
C THR A 706 18.32 -9.41 -21.35
N GLY A 707 18.03 -10.28 -20.37
CA GLY A 707 16.73 -10.31 -19.70
C GLY A 707 16.60 -11.43 -18.69
N ALA A 708 15.36 -11.67 -18.30
CA ALA A 708 14.97 -12.79 -17.44
C ALA A 708 13.75 -13.51 -18.03
N ALA A 709 13.74 -14.83 -17.87
CA ALA A 709 12.62 -15.70 -18.18
C ALA A 709 12.05 -16.29 -16.87
N SER A 710 10.73 -16.31 -16.73
CA SER A 710 10.04 -16.96 -15.60
C SER A 710 9.56 -18.34 -16.04
N LEU A 711 10.16 -19.39 -15.48
CA LEU A 711 9.83 -20.79 -15.71
C LEU A 711 9.06 -21.32 -14.48
N ALA A 712 8.49 -22.50 -14.58
CA ALA A 712 7.83 -23.15 -13.44
C ALA A 712 8.84 -23.48 -12.33
N SER A 713 10.05 -23.86 -12.69
CA SER A 713 11.15 -24.14 -11.75
C SER A 713 11.75 -22.88 -11.11
N GLY A 714 11.44 -21.69 -11.63
CA GLY A 714 11.92 -20.42 -11.08
C GLY A 714 12.21 -19.36 -12.13
N ARG A 715 12.90 -18.29 -11.70
CA ARG A 715 13.35 -17.20 -12.60
C ARG A 715 14.75 -17.49 -13.11
N PHE A 716 14.97 -17.32 -14.41
CA PHE A 716 16.24 -17.54 -15.08
C PHE A 716 16.71 -16.27 -15.77
N ALA A 717 18.02 -16.06 -15.79
CA ALA A 717 18.65 -14.99 -16.57
C ALA A 717 19.01 -15.52 -17.95
N MET A 718 18.79 -14.70 -18.97
CA MET A 718 19.23 -14.96 -20.32
C MET A 718 20.58 -14.28 -20.55
N ILE A 719 21.60 -15.09 -20.86
CA ILE A 719 22.97 -14.65 -21.10
C ILE A 719 23.27 -14.88 -22.58
N GLU A 720 23.45 -13.82 -23.36
CA GLU A 720 23.77 -13.85 -24.79
C GLU A 720 25.26 -13.63 -25.03
N ASP A 721 25.88 -14.49 -25.83
CA ASP A 721 27.32 -14.45 -26.17
C ASP A 721 27.61 -13.97 -27.61
N GLY A 722 26.57 -13.58 -28.36
CA GLY A 722 26.63 -13.14 -29.75
C GLY A 722 26.42 -14.26 -30.76
N LEU A 723 26.57 -15.53 -30.39
CA LEU A 723 26.28 -16.71 -31.22
C LEU A 723 24.96 -17.36 -30.82
N GLY A 724 24.56 -17.16 -29.58
CA GLY A 724 23.36 -17.73 -29.03
C GLY A 724 23.09 -17.23 -27.62
N PHE A 725 22.33 -18.00 -26.86
CA PHE A 725 22.04 -17.66 -25.45
C PHE A 725 22.00 -18.91 -24.56
N ARG A 726 22.20 -18.66 -23.25
CA ARG A 726 22.02 -19.64 -22.19
C ARG A 726 21.01 -19.16 -21.18
N LEU A 727 20.24 -20.06 -20.56
CA LEU A 727 19.37 -19.80 -19.43
C LEU A 727 20.06 -20.30 -18.15
N VAL A 728 20.23 -19.41 -17.19
CA VAL A 728 20.89 -19.71 -15.92
C VAL A 728 20.04 -19.21 -14.75
N PRO A 729 20.05 -19.89 -13.58
CA PRO A 729 19.27 -19.49 -12.42
C PRO A 729 19.48 -18.02 -12.06
N TRP A 730 18.38 -17.30 -11.85
CA TRP A 730 18.43 -15.88 -11.50
C TRP A 730 19.04 -15.64 -10.14
N GLN A 731 19.93 -14.66 -10.06
CA GLN A 731 20.47 -14.14 -8.81
C GLN A 731 20.18 -12.64 -8.69
N PRO A 732 19.87 -12.12 -7.48
CA PRO A 732 19.54 -10.69 -7.29
C PRO A 732 20.61 -9.71 -7.75
N VAL A 733 21.88 -10.16 -7.80
CA VAL A 733 23.00 -9.36 -8.29
C VAL A 733 22.87 -9.03 -9.78
N LEU A 734 22.15 -9.86 -10.54
CA LEU A 734 21.93 -9.70 -11.99
C LEU A 734 20.95 -8.58 -12.33
N GLU A 735 20.06 -8.20 -11.41
CA GLU A 735 19.12 -7.08 -11.60
C GLU A 735 19.83 -5.79 -12.02
N LYS A 736 20.98 -5.51 -11.40
CA LYS A 736 21.80 -4.33 -11.68
C LYS A 736 22.77 -4.53 -12.86
N ARG A 737 22.75 -5.69 -13.48
CA ARG A 737 23.69 -6.09 -14.53
C ARG A 737 23.01 -6.32 -15.89
N ILE A 738 21.70 -6.09 -15.98
CA ILE A 738 20.99 -6.14 -17.25
C ILE A 738 21.65 -5.19 -18.25
N GLY A 739 21.95 -5.70 -19.45
CA GLY A 739 22.69 -4.99 -20.47
C GLY A 739 24.23 -5.03 -20.34
N GLN A 740 24.78 -5.58 -19.25
CA GLN A 740 26.22 -5.69 -19.03
C GLN A 740 26.74 -7.09 -19.40
N PHE A 741 28.01 -7.14 -19.82
CA PHE A 741 28.72 -8.39 -20.06
C PHE A 741 29.26 -8.92 -18.73
N ILE A 742 29.01 -10.20 -18.43
CA ILE A 742 29.42 -10.87 -17.20
C ILE A 742 30.03 -12.24 -17.54
N THR A 743 30.86 -12.74 -16.64
CA THR A 743 31.45 -14.08 -16.71
C THR A 743 31.32 -14.77 -15.37
N GLY A 744 31.08 -16.07 -15.36
CA GLY A 744 31.00 -16.88 -14.18
C GLY A 744 31.19 -18.37 -14.45
N ILE A 745 31.33 -19.16 -13.41
CA ILE A 745 31.49 -20.62 -13.49
C ILE A 745 30.25 -21.27 -12.90
N GLN A 746 29.65 -22.22 -13.64
CA GLN A 746 28.53 -23.01 -13.12
C GLN A 746 29.03 -24.05 -12.13
N ARG A 747 28.49 -24.06 -10.91
CA ARG A 747 28.82 -25.04 -9.88
C ARG A 747 27.98 -26.32 -10.05
N GLU A 748 28.45 -27.42 -9.49
CA GLU A 748 27.70 -28.69 -9.41
C GLU A 748 26.35 -28.55 -8.69
N SER A 749 26.21 -27.57 -7.76
CA SER A 749 24.96 -27.22 -7.08
C SER A 749 23.95 -26.46 -7.95
N GLY A 750 24.22 -26.27 -9.26
CA GLY A 750 23.35 -25.54 -10.20
C GLY A 750 23.46 -24.00 -10.16
N GLY A 751 24.13 -23.43 -9.13
CA GLY A 751 24.35 -21.98 -9.04
C GLY A 751 25.54 -21.53 -9.87
N ILE A 752 25.60 -20.22 -10.23
CA ILE A 752 26.75 -19.62 -10.90
C ILE A 752 27.51 -18.73 -9.95
N GLU A 753 28.83 -18.90 -9.89
CA GLU A 753 29.73 -17.97 -9.24
C GLU A 753 30.19 -16.93 -10.25
N TRP A 754 29.66 -15.71 -10.11
CA TRP A 754 29.94 -14.62 -11.04
C TRP A 754 31.24 -13.91 -10.70
N GLU A 755 32.09 -13.73 -11.70
CA GLU A 755 33.26 -12.88 -11.64
C GLU A 755 32.91 -11.49 -12.19
N PHE A 756 32.77 -10.53 -11.30
CA PHE A 756 32.56 -9.13 -11.70
C PHE A 756 33.95 -8.46 -11.85
N GLY A 757 34.52 -8.55 -13.06
CA GLY A 757 35.83 -7.98 -13.36
C GLY A 757 35.90 -6.49 -12.99
N ARG A 758 36.99 -6.06 -12.32
CA ARG A 758 37.40 -4.67 -12.26
C ARG A 758 37.59 -4.17 -13.70
N LYS A 759 36.99 -3.05 -14.08
CA LYS A 759 37.43 -2.28 -15.22
C LYS A 759 38.91 -1.92 -15.00
N ARG A 760 39.83 -2.73 -15.52
CA ARG A 760 41.17 -2.26 -15.79
C ARG A 760 41.03 -1.35 -17.01
N GLY A 761 41.11 -0.04 -16.78
CA GLY A 761 41.37 0.90 -17.85
C GLY A 761 42.71 0.49 -18.45
N LEU A 762 42.69 0.07 -19.70
CA LEU A 762 43.87 0.09 -20.56
C LEU A 762 44.16 1.59 -20.78
N GLY A 763 45.11 2.12 -19.99
CA GLY A 763 45.76 3.34 -20.33
C GLY A 763 46.71 3.01 -21.51
N ILE A 764 46.42 3.55 -22.68
CA ILE A 764 47.43 3.89 -23.69
C ILE A 764 47.53 5.39 -23.70
#